data_2bb5bda00abf04b0af791d92525c5f7c
#
_entry.id   2bb5bda00abf04b0af791d92525c5f7c
#
_cell.length_a   1.000
_cell.length_b   1.000
_cell.length_c   1.000
_cell.angle_alpha   90.00
_cell.angle_beta   90.00
_cell.angle_gamma   90.00
#
_symmetry.space_group_name_H-M   'P 1'
#
loop_
_entity.id
_entity.type
_entity.pdbx_description
1 polymer ?
#
loop_
_entity_poly.entity_id
_entity_poly.type
_entity_poly.pdbx_seq_one_letter_code
_entity_poly.pdbx_strand_id
1 'polypeptide(L)'
;MDENKVLGEQPISKLLLKFSTPCVVGLLIGALYNIVDQIFIGNSSLGYLGNAATGISFPVLCIANAFAWCVGDGASAYLSICSGRQDSESAHKCVGTGLSTTFLISIVFSVICLIFCRPLMALFGASDATLQLACDYFFIIALFFPVYLMLNVMNSMIRADGSPTYAMAAIASGAIVNIILDPICIFVLDWGIKGAAIATAVGQVVSFTVSVVYFFKPKTFHLRKSSFRINTAMLHNLIVLGGSTFIIQISMVVMTLLSNITLAHYGALSIYGRDIPISVFSIQTKVYTIVSNIAVGIALGGQPILGYNYGAKKMDRVKEAYRLILLSSLGIGIAATAVFELCPEVVIGIFGKENKLYMDFAVKSFRIFLGLSFVTCFIKISSIFFQSIGKAVHAMIASLVRDMLCFVTFTIVLCGVLEKREAGTGIYGILFASPLSDLVAGATIVVLTVLFFKQLNRSTDEQETPVSICATHPGTVVTIAREHGSCGKQIGELVAKELDVPFYYKELTALVAQESGLAKEFISEDYDDPSEVLHQIYLSTHVVRQGIIAQEKVLRKIADAGACVIVGRAANHVLRGYPNVVRVFIYAPDEVRIRNIQAMYGDSAEEARQHMLRSDESRANYYRNTSGNEWRRMDNYDLCLDSSIGKEAAAKMIVDYIKVHNQ
;
A
#
# COMPACT_ATOMS: atom_id res chain seq x y z
N MET A 1 -27.31 -13.54 -7.02
CA MET A 1 -26.38 -13.83 -5.92
C MET A 1 -25.51 -12.60 -5.77
N ASP A 2 -25.50 -11.99 -4.60
CA ASP A 2 -24.61 -10.85 -4.34
C ASP A 2 -23.16 -11.29 -4.57
N GLU A 3 -22.53 -10.82 -5.65
CA GLU A 3 -21.16 -11.22 -5.98
C GLU A 3 -20.16 -10.87 -4.87
N ASN A 4 -20.49 -9.93 -4.00
CA ASN A 4 -19.74 -9.59 -2.80
C ASN A 4 -19.71 -10.73 -1.76
N LYS A 5 -20.76 -11.55 -1.65
CA LYS A 5 -20.75 -12.75 -0.80
C LYS A 5 -19.82 -13.84 -1.33
N VAL A 6 -19.63 -13.90 -2.63
CA VAL A 6 -18.76 -14.88 -3.29
C VAL A 6 -17.32 -14.79 -2.77
N LEU A 7 -16.76 -13.56 -2.63
CA LEU A 7 -15.40 -13.34 -2.11
C LEU A 7 -15.24 -13.76 -0.64
N GLY A 8 -16.32 -13.70 0.13
CA GLY A 8 -16.33 -14.04 1.56
C GLY A 8 -16.72 -15.48 1.90
N GLU A 9 -17.24 -16.27 0.96
CA GLU A 9 -17.83 -17.59 1.24
C GLU A 9 -17.21 -18.73 0.42
N GLN A 10 -16.83 -18.50 -0.84
CA GLN A 10 -16.24 -19.54 -1.68
C GLN A 10 -14.83 -19.97 -1.21
N PRO A 11 -14.39 -21.21 -1.50
CA PRO A 11 -13.03 -21.67 -1.21
C PRO A 11 -11.98 -20.73 -1.85
N ILE A 12 -10.97 -20.37 -1.08
CA ILE A 12 -9.93 -19.41 -1.51
C ILE A 12 -9.17 -19.90 -2.74
N SER A 13 -8.86 -21.20 -2.81
CA SER A 13 -8.16 -21.79 -3.96
C SER A 13 -8.90 -21.60 -5.26
N LYS A 14 -10.24 -21.80 -5.27
CA LYS A 14 -11.09 -21.61 -6.45
C LYS A 14 -11.18 -20.13 -6.85
N LEU A 15 -11.31 -19.24 -5.85
CA LEU A 15 -11.32 -17.80 -6.09
C LEU A 15 -9.98 -17.32 -6.65
N LEU A 16 -8.88 -17.78 -6.06
CA LEU A 16 -7.54 -17.39 -6.50
C LEU A 16 -7.31 -17.80 -7.97
N LEU A 17 -7.64 -19.03 -8.35
CA LEU A 17 -7.52 -19.48 -9.72
C LEU A 17 -8.38 -18.62 -10.67
N LYS A 18 -9.65 -18.37 -10.30
CA LYS A 18 -10.59 -17.56 -11.10
C LYS A 18 -10.12 -16.13 -11.33
N PHE A 19 -9.48 -15.50 -10.32
CA PHE A 19 -9.06 -14.11 -10.37
C PHE A 19 -7.63 -13.96 -10.89
N SER A 20 -6.71 -14.86 -10.51
CA SER A 20 -5.30 -14.76 -10.90
C SER A 20 -5.05 -15.12 -12.36
N THR A 21 -5.76 -16.13 -12.90
CA THR A 21 -5.56 -16.54 -14.30
C THR A 21 -5.76 -15.38 -15.29
N PRO A 22 -6.87 -14.60 -15.23
CA PRO A 22 -7.03 -13.45 -16.10
C PRO A 22 -5.96 -12.36 -15.87
N CYS A 23 -5.57 -12.13 -14.61
CA CYS A 23 -4.53 -11.14 -14.30
C CYS A 23 -3.17 -11.53 -14.91
N VAL A 24 -2.77 -12.79 -14.76
CA VAL A 24 -1.52 -13.32 -15.33
C VAL A 24 -1.56 -13.22 -16.87
N VAL A 25 -2.65 -13.69 -17.48
CA VAL A 25 -2.79 -13.63 -18.94
C VAL A 25 -2.78 -12.19 -19.44
N GLY A 26 -3.47 -11.27 -18.77
CA GLY A 26 -3.47 -9.85 -19.12
C GLY A 26 -2.08 -9.21 -19.07
N LEU A 27 -1.29 -9.49 -18.00
CA LEU A 27 0.08 -8.99 -17.89
C LEU A 27 1.04 -9.61 -18.93
N LEU A 28 0.86 -10.89 -19.23
CA LEU A 28 1.64 -11.56 -20.28
C LEU A 28 1.31 -11.02 -21.67
N ILE A 29 0.05 -10.80 -22.00
CA ILE A 29 -0.36 -10.15 -23.24
C ILE A 29 0.28 -8.77 -23.34
N GLY A 30 0.23 -7.98 -22.26
CA GLY A 30 0.87 -6.66 -22.18
C GLY A 30 2.40 -6.69 -22.38
N ALA A 31 3.08 -7.74 -21.92
CA ALA A 31 4.52 -7.91 -22.16
C ALA A 31 4.81 -8.36 -23.59
N LEU A 32 4.02 -9.30 -24.12
CA LEU A 32 4.22 -9.88 -25.43
C LEU A 32 3.99 -8.88 -26.56
N TYR A 33 2.93 -8.07 -26.49
CA TYR A 33 2.71 -7.08 -27.55
C TYR A 33 3.85 -6.07 -27.68
N ASN A 34 4.47 -5.65 -26.55
CA ASN A 34 5.65 -4.79 -26.58
C ASN A 34 6.86 -5.45 -27.30
N ILE A 35 7.00 -6.78 -27.16
CA ILE A 35 8.07 -7.52 -27.85
C ILE A 35 7.76 -7.60 -29.34
N VAL A 36 6.51 -7.86 -29.70
CA VAL A 36 6.04 -7.93 -31.11
C VAL A 36 6.23 -6.59 -31.82
N ASP A 37 5.87 -5.48 -31.17
CA ASP A 37 6.08 -4.11 -31.69
C ASP A 37 7.57 -3.87 -32.00
N GLN A 38 8.47 -4.23 -31.06
CA GLN A 38 9.92 -4.12 -31.30
C GLN A 38 10.42 -5.00 -32.43
N ILE A 39 9.85 -6.19 -32.64
CA ILE A 39 10.17 -7.05 -33.79
C ILE A 39 9.78 -6.39 -35.10
N PHE A 40 8.60 -5.80 -35.20
CA PHE A 40 8.16 -5.10 -36.40
C PHE A 40 9.01 -3.86 -36.68
N ILE A 41 9.33 -3.03 -35.68
CA ILE A 41 10.20 -1.87 -35.83
C ILE A 41 11.61 -2.30 -36.25
N GLY A 42 12.17 -3.34 -35.64
CA GLY A 42 13.51 -3.84 -35.97
C GLY A 42 13.63 -4.43 -37.37
N ASN A 43 12.56 -5.00 -37.92
CA ASN A 43 12.50 -5.52 -39.28
C ASN A 43 12.08 -4.47 -40.33
N SER A 44 11.80 -3.23 -39.92
CA SER A 44 11.50 -2.11 -40.83
C SER A 44 12.77 -1.52 -41.43
N SER A 45 12.60 -0.56 -42.34
CA SER A 45 13.71 0.20 -42.94
C SER A 45 14.58 0.95 -41.91
N LEU A 46 14.07 1.13 -40.68
CA LEU A 46 14.77 1.79 -39.57
C LEU A 46 15.74 0.87 -38.85
N GLY A 47 15.53 -0.45 -38.88
CA GLY A 47 16.39 -1.46 -38.27
C GLY A 47 16.65 -1.20 -36.78
N TYR A 48 17.89 -1.32 -36.38
CA TYR A 48 18.32 -1.13 -34.98
C TYR A 48 18.14 0.30 -34.47
N LEU A 49 18.15 1.32 -35.34
CA LEU A 49 17.94 2.72 -34.95
C LEU A 49 16.52 2.97 -34.45
N GLY A 50 15.52 2.31 -35.05
CA GLY A 50 14.13 2.35 -34.60
C GLY A 50 13.97 1.77 -33.20
N ASN A 51 14.56 0.60 -32.93
CA ASN A 51 14.54 -0.02 -31.62
C ASN A 51 15.30 0.80 -30.58
N ALA A 52 16.43 1.43 -30.96
CA ALA A 52 17.15 2.35 -30.07
C ALA A 52 16.29 3.56 -29.70
N ALA A 53 15.57 4.16 -30.66
CA ALA A 53 14.72 5.32 -30.45
C ALA A 53 13.55 5.03 -29.48
N THR A 54 12.89 3.87 -29.64
CA THR A 54 11.83 3.44 -28.69
C THR A 54 12.37 3.15 -27.31
N GLY A 55 13.58 2.55 -27.20
CA GLY A 55 14.26 2.29 -25.94
C GLY A 55 14.61 3.55 -25.15
N ILE A 56 14.98 4.65 -25.84
CA ILE A 56 15.26 5.95 -25.22
C ILE A 56 14.00 6.54 -24.55
N SER A 57 12.81 6.28 -25.09
CA SER A 57 11.54 6.75 -24.55
C SER A 57 11.08 5.95 -23.31
N PHE A 58 11.59 4.74 -23.11
CA PHE A 58 11.14 3.81 -22.09
C PHE A 58 11.21 4.34 -20.64
N PRO A 59 12.27 5.04 -20.18
CA PRO A 59 12.32 5.61 -18.83
C PRO A 59 11.18 6.59 -18.54
N VAL A 60 10.77 7.39 -19.52
CA VAL A 60 9.64 8.32 -19.35
C VAL A 60 8.32 7.57 -19.23
N LEU A 61 8.14 6.48 -19.98
CA LEU A 61 6.99 5.57 -19.82
C LEU A 61 6.95 4.93 -18.44
N CYS A 62 8.09 4.55 -17.87
CA CYS A 62 8.17 4.03 -16.50
C CYS A 62 7.74 5.08 -15.46
N ILE A 63 8.11 6.35 -15.66
CA ILE A 63 7.66 7.46 -14.79
C ILE A 63 6.15 7.67 -14.95
N ALA A 64 5.61 7.64 -16.17
CA ALA A 64 4.16 7.70 -16.42
C ALA A 64 3.42 6.57 -15.69
N ASN A 65 3.94 5.33 -15.77
CA ASN A 65 3.41 4.17 -15.05
C ASN A 65 3.48 4.34 -13.54
N ALA A 66 4.55 4.96 -13.00
CA ALA A 66 4.66 5.23 -11.57
C ALA A 66 3.48 6.06 -11.07
N PHE A 67 3.10 7.13 -11.79
CA PHE A 67 1.92 7.93 -11.45
C PHE A 67 0.61 7.17 -11.60
N ALA A 68 0.43 6.45 -12.71
CA ALA A 68 -0.79 5.70 -12.97
C ALA A 68 -1.02 4.60 -11.92
N TRP A 69 0.00 3.81 -11.61
CA TRP A 69 -0.11 2.72 -10.65
C TRP A 69 -0.15 3.21 -9.20
N CYS A 70 0.46 4.36 -8.89
CA CYS A 70 0.29 4.99 -7.58
C CYS A 70 -1.21 5.22 -7.28
N VAL A 71 -1.90 5.89 -8.19
CA VAL A 71 -3.34 6.16 -8.01
C VAL A 71 -4.17 4.89 -8.21
N GLY A 72 -3.86 4.07 -9.22
CA GLY A 72 -4.63 2.89 -9.62
C GLY A 72 -4.60 1.77 -8.57
N ASP A 73 -3.41 1.39 -8.10
CA ASP A 73 -3.25 0.33 -7.11
C ASP A 73 -3.66 0.79 -5.72
N GLY A 74 -3.44 2.09 -5.40
CA GLY A 74 -3.97 2.70 -4.18
C GLY A 74 -5.50 2.65 -4.14
N ALA A 75 -6.16 3.01 -5.25
CA ALA A 75 -7.60 2.94 -5.39
C ALA A 75 -8.11 1.49 -5.37
N SER A 76 -7.40 0.57 -6.02
CA SER A 76 -7.73 -0.86 -6.04
C SER A 76 -7.73 -1.47 -4.63
N ALA A 77 -6.67 -1.20 -3.85
CA ALA A 77 -6.57 -1.66 -2.47
C ALA A 77 -7.68 -1.08 -1.60
N TYR A 78 -7.90 0.24 -1.67
CA TYR A 78 -8.93 0.92 -0.89
C TYR A 78 -10.34 0.45 -1.25
N LEU A 79 -10.65 0.34 -2.55
CA LEU A 79 -11.94 -0.15 -3.05
C LEU A 79 -12.24 -1.57 -2.57
N SER A 80 -11.25 -2.46 -2.60
CA SER A 80 -11.39 -3.84 -2.12
C SER A 80 -11.72 -3.90 -0.61
N ILE A 81 -11.07 -3.05 0.20
CA ILE A 81 -11.34 -2.93 1.64
C ILE A 81 -12.74 -2.36 1.88
N CYS A 82 -13.15 -1.31 1.15
CA CYS A 82 -14.50 -0.74 1.24
C CYS A 82 -15.59 -1.76 0.88
N SER A 83 -15.36 -2.57 -0.16
CA SER A 83 -16.27 -3.65 -0.55
C SER A 83 -16.44 -4.67 0.57
N GLY A 84 -15.37 -5.03 1.28
CA GLY A 84 -15.43 -5.91 2.44
C GLY A 84 -16.17 -5.32 3.65
N ARG A 85 -16.09 -3.99 3.83
CA ARG A 85 -16.80 -3.22 4.87
C ARG A 85 -18.23 -2.85 4.49
N GLN A 86 -18.64 -3.11 3.26
CA GLN A 86 -19.92 -2.67 2.68
C GLN A 86 -20.10 -1.13 2.69
N ASP A 87 -18.99 -0.38 2.64
CA ASP A 87 -19.00 1.09 2.60
C ASP A 87 -19.03 1.59 1.15
N SER A 88 -20.22 1.61 0.58
CA SER A 88 -20.44 2.05 -0.80
C SER A 88 -20.14 3.54 -1.01
N GLU A 89 -20.35 4.40 0.00
CA GLU A 89 -20.12 5.84 -0.14
C GLU A 89 -18.63 6.16 -0.30
N SER A 90 -17.77 5.54 0.53
CA SER A 90 -16.32 5.68 0.40
C SER A 90 -15.81 5.05 -0.90
N ALA A 91 -16.41 3.94 -1.36
CA ALA A 91 -16.08 3.34 -2.65
C ALA A 91 -16.36 4.29 -3.82
N HIS A 92 -17.53 4.96 -3.83
CA HIS A 92 -17.88 5.95 -4.88
C HIS A 92 -16.91 7.14 -4.89
N LYS A 93 -16.56 7.68 -3.71
CA LYS A 93 -15.61 8.78 -3.58
C LYS A 93 -14.19 8.38 -3.99
N CYS A 94 -13.77 7.17 -3.66
CA CYS A 94 -12.47 6.61 -4.03
C CYS A 94 -12.31 6.58 -5.55
N VAL A 95 -13.25 5.93 -6.25
CA VAL A 95 -13.20 5.80 -7.71
C VAL A 95 -13.24 7.16 -8.40
N GLY A 96 -14.17 8.03 -8.00
CA GLY A 96 -14.30 9.35 -8.60
C GLY A 96 -13.06 10.24 -8.37
N THR A 97 -12.54 10.30 -7.13
CA THR A 97 -11.32 11.05 -6.81
C THR A 97 -10.12 10.49 -7.59
N GLY A 98 -9.97 9.16 -7.66
CA GLY A 98 -8.88 8.51 -8.40
C GLY A 98 -8.91 8.86 -9.90
N LEU A 99 -10.07 8.75 -10.55
CA LEU A 99 -10.22 9.09 -11.97
C LEU A 99 -9.92 10.58 -12.23
N SER A 100 -10.50 11.49 -11.44
CA SER A 100 -10.31 12.93 -11.61
C SER A 100 -8.85 13.35 -11.39
N THR A 101 -8.20 12.79 -10.37
CA THR A 101 -6.78 13.06 -10.08
C THR A 101 -5.89 12.54 -11.19
N THR A 102 -6.13 11.30 -11.66
CA THR A 102 -5.36 10.72 -12.77
C THR A 102 -5.50 11.54 -14.04
N PHE A 103 -6.71 11.97 -14.36
CA PHE A 103 -6.97 12.80 -15.53
C PHE A 103 -6.17 14.12 -15.47
N LEU A 104 -6.18 14.79 -14.32
CA LEU A 104 -5.43 16.04 -14.13
C LEU A 104 -3.92 15.81 -14.23
N ILE A 105 -3.39 14.80 -13.51
CA ILE A 105 -1.96 14.45 -13.55
C ILE A 105 -1.54 14.09 -14.98
N SER A 106 -2.34 13.31 -15.69
CA SER A 106 -2.02 12.86 -17.04
C SER A 106 -1.95 13.99 -18.07
N ILE A 107 -2.84 14.99 -17.97
CA ILE A 107 -2.77 16.18 -18.82
C ILE A 107 -1.52 16.99 -18.52
N VAL A 108 -1.25 17.28 -17.23
CA VAL A 108 -0.07 18.04 -16.82
C VAL A 108 1.20 17.33 -17.27
N PHE A 109 1.30 16.03 -17.04
CA PHE A 109 2.45 15.22 -17.43
C PHE A 109 2.62 15.17 -18.96
N SER A 110 1.53 14.98 -19.72
CA SER A 110 1.53 15.04 -21.18
C SER A 110 2.07 16.39 -21.69
N VAL A 111 1.53 17.51 -21.19
CA VAL A 111 1.96 18.86 -21.59
C VAL A 111 3.46 19.08 -21.30
N ILE A 112 3.93 18.69 -20.11
CA ILE A 112 5.36 18.79 -19.76
C ILE A 112 6.20 17.95 -20.74
N CYS A 113 5.80 16.71 -21.02
CA CYS A 113 6.51 15.83 -21.93
C CYS A 113 6.52 16.36 -23.38
N LEU A 114 5.45 16.99 -23.84
CA LEU A 114 5.37 17.59 -25.18
C LEU A 114 6.27 18.84 -25.30
N ILE A 115 6.26 19.72 -24.29
CA ILE A 115 7.10 20.94 -24.28
C ILE A 115 8.59 20.57 -24.21
N PHE A 116 8.94 19.60 -23.36
CA PHE A 116 10.33 19.20 -23.12
C PHE A 116 10.73 17.93 -23.89
N CYS A 117 10.04 17.57 -24.98
CA CYS A 117 10.27 16.34 -25.73
C CYS A 117 11.74 16.18 -26.14
N ARG A 118 12.30 17.16 -26.82
CA ARG A 118 13.69 17.11 -27.31
C ARG A 118 14.74 17.09 -26.18
N PRO A 119 14.68 17.95 -25.15
CA PRO A 119 15.57 17.89 -23.99
C PRO A 119 15.48 16.55 -23.23
N LEU A 120 14.28 15.99 -23.08
CA LEU A 120 14.08 14.69 -22.41
C LEU A 120 14.75 13.56 -23.18
N MET A 121 14.53 13.48 -24.50
CA MET A 121 15.17 12.44 -25.32
C MET A 121 16.70 12.55 -25.29
N ALA A 122 17.25 13.78 -25.37
CA ALA A 122 18.68 14.01 -25.23
C ALA A 122 19.21 13.59 -23.83
N LEU A 123 18.48 13.92 -22.76
CA LEU A 123 18.84 13.53 -21.39
C LEU A 123 18.89 12.00 -21.21
N PHE A 124 17.98 11.28 -21.86
CA PHE A 124 17.92 9.81 -21.79
C PHE A 124 18.84 9.09 -22.79
N GLY A 125 19.75 9.84 -23.45
CA GLY A 125 20.86 9.27 -24.19
C GLY A 125 20.65 9.14 -25.69
N ALA A 126 19.74 9.97 -26.28
CA ALA A 126 19.61 10.04 -27.74
C ALA A 126 20.89 10.58 -28.36
N SER A 127 21.41 9.88 -29.37
CA SER A 127 22.49 10.34 -30.25
C SER A 127 21.92 11.24 -31.38
N ASP A 128 22.79 11.97 -32.10
CA ASP A 128 22.35 12.78 -33.23
C ASP A 128 21.55 11.96 -34.26
N ALA A 129 21.88 10.68 -34.45
CA ALA A 129 21.20 9.79 -35.38
C ALA A 129 19.81 9.32 -34.88
N THR A 130 19.63 9.19 -33.56
CA THR A 130 18.39 8.65 -32.97
C THR A 130 17.47 9.74 -32.41
N LEU A 131 17.96 10.95 -32.18
CA LEU A 131 17.22 12.02 -31.52
C LEU A 131 15.92 12.38 -32.25
N GLN A 132 15.98 12.54 -33.57
CA GLN A 132 14.78 12.88 -34.33
C GLN A 132 13.77 11.74 -34.33
N LEU A 133 14.22 10.48 -34.50
CA LEU A 133 13.36 9.30 -34.46
C LEU A 133 12.71 9.12 -33.07
N ALA A 134 13.48 9.33 -32.01
CA ALA A 134 12.98 9.27 -30.65
C ALA A 134 11.95 10.38 -30.37
N CYS A 135 12.19 11.60 -30.84
CA CYS A 135 11.22 12.69 -30.72
C CYS A 135 9.93 12.41 -31.52
N ASP A 136 10.04 11.90 -32.73
CA ASP A 136 8.89 11.58 -33.59
C ASP A 136 7.99 10.49 -32.96
N TYR A 137 8.60 9.46 -32.38
CA TYR A 137 7.89 8.41 -31.63
C TYR A 137 7.28 8.95 -30.35
N PHE A 138 8.12 9.58 -29.52
CA PHE A 138 7.73 10.00 -28.19
C PHE A 138 6.68 11.11 -28.21
N PHE A 139 6.69 12.02 -29.18
CA PHE A 139 5.69 13.08 -29.30
C PHE A 139 4.27 12.49 -29.42
N ILE A 140 4.10 11.46 -30.26
CA ILE A 140 2.79 10.80 -30.44
C ILE A 140 2.40 10.09 -29.14
N ILE A 141 3.30 9.32 -28.53
CA ILE A 141 3.02 8.62 -27.28
C ILE A 141 2.67 9.61 -26.15
N ALA A 142 3.40 10.72 -26.02
CA ALA A 142 3.14 11.73 -25.01
C ALA A 142 1.79 12.41 -25.18
N LEU A 143 1.33 12.61 -26.40
CA LEU A 143 0.00 13.15 -26.70
C LEU A 143 -1.12 12.24 -26.14
N PHE A 144 -0.91 10.92 -26.15
CA PHE A 144 -1.87 9.94 -25.68
C PHE A 144 -1.67 9.50 -24.20
N PHE A 145 -0.75 10.12 -23.45
CA PHE A 145 -0.60 9.86 -22.01
C PHE A 145 -1.90 10.00 -21.20
N PRO A 146 -2.79 10.98 -21.47
CA PRO A 146 -4.08 11.02 -20.78
C PRO A 146 -4.91 9.73 -20.94
N VAL A 147 -4.93 9.16 -22.12
CA VAL A 147 -5.61 7.88 -22.40
C VAL A 147 -4.88 6.73 -21.71
N TYR A 148 -3.55 6.70 -21.82
CA TYR A 148 -2.71 5.64 -21.26
C TYR A 148 -2.78 5.54 -19.73
N LEU A 149 -2.63 6.68 -19.02
CA LEU A 149 -2.68 6.69 -17.58
C LEU A 149 -4.09 6.33 -17.08
N MET A 150 -5.12 6.90 -17.69
CA MET A 150 -6.51 6.59 -17.35
C MET A 150 -6.83 5.12 -17.55
N LEU A 151 -6.40 4.52 -18.65
CA LEU A 151 -6.56 3.08 -18.94
C LEU A 151 -5.98 2.21 -17.81
N ASN A 152 -4.74 2.50 -17.38
CA ASN A 152 -4.07 1.73 -16.33
C ASN A 152 -4.81 1.83 -14.98
N VAL A 153 -5.25 3.03 -14.60
CA VAL A 153 -6.01 3.23 -13.36
C VAL A 153 -7.37 2.56 -13.42
N MET A 154 -8.10 2.70 -14.53
CA MET A 154 -9.40 2.04 -14.73
C MET A 154 -9.26 0.52 -14.68
N ASN A 155 -8.21 -0.03 -15.28
CA ASN A 155 -7.94 -1.46 -15.25
C ASN A 155 -7.71 -1.99 -13.83
N SER A 156 -6.95 -1.26 -12.99
CA SER A 156 -6.76 -1.58 -11.58
C SER A 156 -8.07 -1.57 -10.80
N MET A 157 -8.93 -0.57 -11.04
CA MET A 157 -10.25 -0.47 -10.40
C MET A 157 -11.21 -1.57 -10.86
N ILE A 158 -11.22 -1.95 -12.14
CA ILE A 158 -12.03 -3.05 -12.68
C ILE A 158 -11.66 -4.39 -12.03
N ARG A 159 -10.36 -4.63 -11.82
CA ARG A 159 -9.90 -5.83 -11.09
C ARG A 159 -10.41 -5.84 -9.65
N ALA A 160 -10.31 -4.71 -8.96
CA ALA A 160 -10.76 -4.56 -7.57
C ALA A 160 -12.27 -4.69 -7.43
N ASP A 161 -13.03 -4.29 -8.45
CA ASP A 161 -14.50 -4.45 -8.54
C ASP A 161 -14.94 -5.90 -8.82
N GLY A 162 -14.01 -6.87 -8.75
CA GLY A 162 -14.29 -8.29 -8.92
C GLY A 162 -14.43 -8.75 -10.38
N SER A 163 -13.90 -7.98 -11.34
CA SER A 163 -14.02 -8.28 -12.78
C SER A 163 -12.67 -8.39 -13.51
N PRO A 164 -11.72 -9.23 -13.03
CA PRO A 164 -10.39 -9.35 -13.64
C PRO A 164 -10.44 -9.88 -15.09
N THR A 165 -11.42 -10.71 -15.42
CA THR A 165 -11.62 -11.19 -16.80
C THR A 165 -11.96 -10.05 -17.76
N TYR A 166 -12.76 -9.09 -17.32
CA TYR A 166 -13.07 -7.90 -18.12
C TYR A 166 -11.84 -7.00 -18.28
N ALA A 167 -11.08 -6.81 -17.22
CA ALA A 167 -9.81 -6.08 -17.25
C ALA A 167 -8.81 -6.70 -18.25
N MET A 168 -8.67 -8.03 -18.22
CA MET A 168 -7.88 -8.78 -19.21
C MET A 168 -8.40 -8.55 -20.64
N ALA A 169 -9.70 -8.66 -20.87
CA ALA A 169 -10.31 -8.47 -22.19
C ALA A 169 -10.08 -7.05 -22.73
N ALA A 170 -10.13 -6.04 -21.88
CA ALA A 170 -9.83 -4.66 -22.24
C ALA A 170 -8.37 -4.49 -22.69
N ILE A 171 -7.39 -5.06 -21.98
CA ILE A 171 -5.98 -5.03 -22.39
C ILE A 171 -5.78 -5.83 -23.69
N ALA A 172 -6.36 -7.03 -23.77
CA ALA A 172 -6.23 -7.90 -24.95
C ALA A 172 -6.80 -7.26 -26.21
N SER A 173 -7.93 -6.55 -26.12
CA SER A 173 -8.53 -5.87 -27.27
C SER A 173 -7.59 -4.83 -27.90
N GLY A 174 -6.93 -4.02 -27.07
CA GLY A 174 -5.97 -3.04 -27.58
C GLY A 174 -4.68 -3.68 -28.09
N ALA A 175 -4.19 -4.73 -27.43
CA ALA A 175 -3.02 -5.47 -27.89
C ALA A 175 -3.26 -6.13 -29.27
N ILE A 176 -4.43 -6.73 -29.48
CA ILE A 176 -4.79 -7.32 -30.78
C ILE A 176 -4.85 -6.25 -31.86
N VAL A 177 -5.48 -5.11 -31.57
CA VAL A 177 -5.57 -3.99 -32.53
C VAL A 177 -4.19 -3.45 -32.86
N ASN A 178 -3.31 -3.26 -31.86
CA ASN A 178 -1.94 -2.83 -32.07
C ASN A 178 -1.16 -3.81 -32.97
N ILE A 179 -1.16 -5.12 -32.66
CA ILE A 179 -0.46 -6.16 -33.45
C ILE A 179 -0.93 -6.19 -34.90
N ILE A 180 -2.22 -5.90 -35.15
CA ILE A 180 -2.76 -5.84 -36.51
C ILE A 180 -2.35 -4.54 -37.22
N LEU A 181 -2.36 -3.40 -36.51
CA LEU A 181 -2.07 -2.11 -37.09
C LEU A 181 -0.58 -1.85 -37.30
N ASP A 182 0.29 -2.42 -36.47
CA ASP A 182 1.74 -2.25 -36.58
C ASP A 182 2.27 -2.58 -37.98
N PRO A 183 2.06 -3.80 -38.55
CA PRO A 183 2.55 -4.11 -39.86
C PRO A 183 1.88 -3.25 -40.94
N ILE A 184 0.63 -2.85 -40.78
CA ILE A 184 -0.06 -1.98 -41.73
C ILE A 184 0.57 -0.58 -41.73
N CYS A 185 0.74 0.02 -40.56
CA CYS A 185 1.30 1.36 -40.45
C CYS A 185 2.80 1.43 -40.79
N ILE A 186 3.56 0.40 -40.42
CA ILE A 186 5.01 0.37 -40.62
C ILE A 186 5.39 -0.01 -42.04
N PHE A 187 4.80 -1.10 -42.60
CA PHE A 187 5.23 -1.68 -43.87
C PHE A 187 4.33 -1.30 -45.05
N VAL A 188 2.99 -1.23 -44.86
CA VAL A 188 2.05 -0.95 -45.96
C VAL A 188 1.94 0.57 -46.22
N LEU A 189 1.80 1.36 -45.13
CA LEU A 189 1.71 2.82 -45.22
C LEU A 189 3.06 3.53 -45.21
N ASP A 190 4.13 2.80 -44.93
CA ASP A 190 5.52 3.28 -44.84
C ASP A 190 5.69 4.52 -43.91
N TRP A 191 4.91 4.54 -42.82
CA TRP A 191 5.01 5.61 -41.80
C TRP A 191 6.17 5.40 -40.83
N GLY A 192 6.91 4.30 -40.94
CA GLY A 192 8.08 4.00 -40.11
C GLY A 192 7.77 4.06 -38.62
N ILE A 193 8.62 4.77 -37.85
CA ILE A 193 8.48 4.84 -36.39
C ILE A 193 7.22 5.60 -35.93
N LYS A 194 6.73 6.56 -36.72
CA LYS A 194 5.45 7.25 -36.46
C LYS A 194 4.27 6.28 -36.59
N GLY A 195 4.36 5.35 -37.52
CA GLY A 195 3.36 4.30 -37.71
C GLY A 195 3.23 3.40 -36.49
N ALA A 196 4.35 2.95 -35.94
CA ALA A 196 4.37 2.19 -34.68
C ALA A 196 3.75 2.96 -33.52
N ALA A 197 4.10 4.24 -33.36
CA ALA A 197 3.54 5.09 -32.31
C ALA A 197 2.02 5.27 -32.45
N ILE A 198 1.52 5.47 -33.67
CA ILE A 198 0.09 5.61 -33.97
C ILE A 198 -0.65 4.29 -33.70
N ALA A 199 -0.11 3.15 -34.12
CA ALA A 199 -0.71 1.86 -33.87
C ALA A 199 -0.83 1.57 -32.37
N THR A 200 0.22 1.89 -31.59
CA THR A 200 0.21 1.81 -30.13
C THR A 200 -0.85 2.73 -29.53
N ALA A 201 -0.92 3.99 -29.97
CA ALA A 201 -1.92 4.93 -29.48
C ALA A 201 -3.35 4.50 -29.77
N VAL A 202 -3.64 3.98 -30.97
CA VAL A 202 -4.95 3.45 -31.34
C VAL A 202 -5.31 2.23 -30.49
N GLY A 203 -4.37 1.31 -30.27
CA GLY A 203 -4.55 0.18 -29.35
C GLY A 203 -4.92 0.63 -27.93
N GLN A 204 -4.24 1.65 -27.42
CA GLN A 204 -4.55 2.24 -26.09
C GLN A 204 -5.94 2.87 -26.06
N VAL A 205 -6.36 3.58 -27.12
CA VAL A 205 -7.71 4.16 -27.22
C VAL A 205 -8.79 3.07 -27.24
N VAL A 206 -8.57 1.96 -27.94
CA VAL A 206 -9.51 0.83 -27.93
C VAL A 206 -9.63 0.23 -26.54
N SER A 207 -8.50 -0.08 -25.88
CA SER A 207 -8.49 -0.59 -24.51
C SER A 207 -9.17 0.37 -23.52
N PHE A 208 -8.93 1.66 -23.66
CA PHE A 208 -9.56 2.70 -22.85
C PHE A 208 -11.08 2.73 -23.07
N THR A 209 -11.52 2.69 -24.31
CA THR A 209 -12.95 2.70 -24.66
C THR A 209 -13.65 1.48 -24.06
N VAL A 210 -13.07 0.28 -24.20
CA VAL A 210 -13.60 -0.93 -23.57
C VAL A 210 -13.66 -0.79 -22.06
N SER A 211 -12.63 -0.21 -21.44
CA SER A 211 -12.61 0.05 -19.98
C SER A 211 -13.70 1.03 -19.57
N VAL A 212 -13.92 2.13 -20.33
CA VAL A 212 -14.99 3.12 -20.06
C VAL A 212 -16.37 2.48 -20.09
N VAL A 213 -16.62 1.56 -21.03
CA VAL A 213 -17.91 0.83 -21.12
C VAL A 213 -18.23 0.08 -19.84
N TYR A 214 -17.22 -0.47 -19.15
CA TYR A 214 -17.41 -1.13 -17.85
C TYR A 214 -17.97 -0.19 -16.79
N PHE A 215 -17.53 1.07 -16.75
CA PHE A 215 -17.92 2.04 -15.73
C PHE A 215 -19.38 2.50 -15.83
N PHE A 216 -20.11 2.13 -16.90
CA PHE A 216 -21.57 2.33 -16.97
C PHE A 216 -22.35 1.28 -16.15
N LYS A 217 -21.77 0.10 -15.88
CA LYS A 217 -22.40 -0.97 -15.08
C LYS A 217 -21.40 -1.67 -14.18
N PRO A 218 -20.77 -0.95 -13.22
CA PRO A 218 -19.86 -1.55 -12.27
C PRO A 218 -20.64 -2.39 -11.24
N LYS A 219 -19.93 -3.25 -10.49
CA LYS A 219 -20.53 -4.21 -9.56
C LYS A 219 -20.71 -3.67 -8.15
N THR A 220 -19.68 -2.98 -7.62
CA THR A 220 -19.61 -2.59 -6.20
C THR A 220 -19.76 -1.09 -5.95
N PHE A 221 -19.67 -0.27 -6.99
CA PHE A 221 -19.79 1.18 -6.88
C PHE A 221 -20.71 1.75 -7.97
N HIS A 222 -21.19 2.96 -7.76
CA HIS A 222 -21.96 3.72 -8.76
C HIS A 222 -21.38 5.13 -8.89
N LEU A 223 -21.06 5.55 -10.11
CA LEU A 223 -20.55 6.89 -10.36
C LEU A 223 -21.68 7.92 -10.35
N ARG A 224 -21.54 8.93 -9.48
CA ARG A 224 -22.40 10.11 -9.43
C ARG A 224 -21.56 11.35 -9.81
N LYS A 225 -22.16 12.39 -10.33
CA LYS A 225 -21.45 13.65 -10.64
C LYS A 225 -20.67 14.21 -9.43
N SER A 226 -21.21 14.02 -8.21
CA SER A 226 -20.54 14.41 -6.96
C SER A 226 -19.28 13.60 -6.64
N SER A 227 -19.16 12.37 -7.15
CA SER A 227 -18.01 11.50 -6.93
C SER A 227 -16.72 12.04 -7.57
N PHE A 228 -16.85 12.79 -8.67
CA PHE A 228 -15.70 13.36 -9.40
C PHE A 228 -15.09 14.61 -8.73
N ARG A 229 -15.67 15.10 -7.63
CA ARG A 229 -15.01 16.14 -6.82
C ARG A 229 -13.81 15.53 -6.11
N ILE A 230 -12.64 16.11 -6.33
CA ILE A 230 -11.42 15.67 -5.66
C ILE A 230 -11.57 15.92 -4.16
N ASN A 231 -11.58 14.83 -3.40
CA ASN A 231 -11.57 14.86 -1.94
C ASN A 231 -10.12 14.71 -1.47
N THR A 232 -9.56 15.75 -0.82
CA THR A 232 -8.16 15.77 -0.40
C THR A 232 -7.80 14.66 0.59
N ALA A 233 -8.70 14.31 1.52
CA ALA A 233 -8.50 13.21 2.45
C ALA A 233 -8.50 11.86 1.72
N MET A 234 -9.41 11.66 0.76
CA MET A 234 -9.42 10.47 -0.08
C MET A 234 -8.17 10.37 -0.93
N LEU A 235 -7.78 11.47 -1.59
CA LEU A 235 -6.56 11.54 -2.39
C LEU A 235 -5.32 11.17 -1.57
N HIS A 236 -5.21 11.69 -0.35
CA HIS A 236 -4.14 11.34 0.57
C HIS A 236 -4.09 9.82 0.82
N ASN A 237 -5.24 9.20 1.11
CA ASN A 237 -5.33 7.75 1.31
C ASN A 237 -4.87 6.97 0.06
N LEU A 238 -5.27 7.40 -1.14
CA LEU A 238 -4.88 6.75 -2.39
C LEU A 238 -3.36 6.84 -2.62
N ILE A 239 -2.77 8.03 -2.40
CA ILE A 239 -1.33 8.25 -2.55
C ILE A 239 -0.54 7.43 -1.53
N VAL A 240 -0.98 7.36 -0.30
CA VAL A 240 -0.29 6.58 0.74
C VAL A 240 -0.33 5.09 0.42
N LEU A 241 -1.50 4.55 0.02
CA LEU A 241 -1.63 3.14 -0.36
C LEU A 241 -0.87 2.78 -1.63
N GLY A 242 -0.88 3.66 -2.62
CA GLY A 242 -0.20 3.46 -3.88
C GLY A 242 1.26 3.92 -3.90
N GLY A 243 1.71 4.64 -2.87
CA GLY A 243 3.07 5.19 -2.79
C GLY A 243 4.16 4.11 -2.83
N SER A 244 3.86 2.91 -2.33
CA SER A 244 4.75 1.76 -2.46
C SER A 244 5.01 1.41 -3.93
N THR A 245 3.96 1.35 -4.76
CA THR A 245 4.09 1.05 -6.19
C THR A 245 4.84 2.16 -6.93
N PHE A 246 4.58 3.42 -6.58
CA PHE A 246 5.33 4.56 -7.13
C PHE A 246 6.83 4.43 -6.88
N ILE A 247 7.21 4.16 -5.63
CA ILE A 247 8.61 3.99 -5.23
C ILE A 247 9.25 2.80 -5.94
N ILE A 248 8.54 1.67 -6.06
CA ILE A 248 9.02 0.49 -6.79
C ILE A 248 9.34 0.86 -8.24
N GLN A 249 8.49 1.60 -8.91
CA GLN A 249 8.70 1.99 -10.31
C GLN A 249 9.87 2.97 -10.50
N ILE A 250 9.99 3.97 -9.62
CA ILE A 250 11.13 4.89 -9.66
C ILE A 250 12.43 4.15 -9.32
N SER A 251 12.42 3.27 -8.33
CA SER A 251 13.58 2.43 -7.99
C SER A 251 14.04 1.57 -9.16
N MET A 252 13.09 1.01 -9.92
CA MET A 252 13.40 0.22 -11.12
C MET A 252 14.11 1.06 -12.19
N VAL A 253 13.70 2.31 -12.40
CA VAL A 253 14.39 3.23 -13.32
C VAL A 253 15.82 3.49 -12.87
N VAL A 254 16.00 3.84 -11.59
CA VAL A 254 17.34 4.12 -11.01
C VAL A 254 18.23 2.88 -11.10
N MET A 255 17.70 1.71 -10.75
CA MET A 255 18.42 0.44 -10.83
C MET A 255 18.87 0.14 -12.27
N THR A 256 18.00 0.33 -13.25
CA THR A 256 18.32 0.09 -14.66
C THR A 256 19.39 1.05 -15.17
N LEU A 257 19.30 2.34 -14.85
CA LEU A 257 20.29 3.34 -15.21
C LEU A 257 21.66 3.02 -14.58
N LEU A 258 21.69 2.74 -13.28
CA LEU A 258 22.91 2.37 -12.58
C LEU A 258 23.53 1.10 -13.17
N SER A 259 22.72 0.09 -13.47
CA SER A 259 23.18 -1.16 -14.09
C SER A 259 23.82 -0.90 -15.45
N ASN A 260 23.18 -0.12 -16.31
CA ASN A 260 23.71 0.19 -17.64
C ASN A 260 25.05 0.96 -17.55
N ILE A 261 25.14 1.97 -16.66
CA ILE A 261 26.39 2.74 -16.47
C ILE A 261 27.50 1.83 -15.93
N THR A 262 27.19 1.00 -14.94
CA THR A 262 28.16 0.09 -14.30
C THR A 262 28.65 -0.98 -15.28
N LEU A 263 27.72 -1.60 -16.02
CA LEU A 263 28.06 -2.62 -17.03
C LEU A 263 28.87 -2.02 -18.19
N ALA A 264 28.55 -0.78 -18.63
CA ALA A 264 29.33 -0.08 -19.63
C ALA A 264 30.77 0.18 -19.16
N HIS A 265 30.91 0.69 -17.92
CA HIS A 265 32.22 1.06 -17.36
C HIS A 265 33.10 -0.16 -17.09
N TYR A 266 32.63 -1.11 -16.28
CA TYR A 266 33.42 -2.30 -15.93
C TYR A 266 33.47 -3.33 -17.06
N GLY A 267 32.50 -3.34 -17.97
CA GLY A 267 32.56 -4.12 -19.20
C GLY A 267 33.73 -3.71 -20.07
N ALA A 268 33.94 -2.40 -20.27
CA ALA A 268 35.07 -1.88 -21.03
C ALA A 268 36.43 -2.21 -20.40
N LEU A 269 36.50 -2.42 -19.10
CA LEU A 269 37.72 -2.85 -18.38
C LEU A 269 37.91 -4.37 -18.39
N SER A 270 36.91 -5.16 -18.77
CA SER A 270 36.92 -6.61 -18.79
C SER A 270 37.20 -7.16 -20.20
N ILE A 271 37.43 -8.49 -20.27
CA ILE A 271 37.58 -9.20 -21.55
C ILE A 271 36.33 -9.19 -22.42
N TYR A 272 35.15 -8.88 -21.84
CA TYR A 272 33.86 -8.91 -22.53
C TYR A 272 33.55 -7.64 -23.33
N GLY A 273 34.28 -6.55 -23.08
CA GLY A 273 34.02 -5.27 -23.72
C GLY A 273 32.73 -4.60 -23.20
N ARG A 274 32.43 -3.43 -23.76
CA ARG A 274 31.30 -2.60 -23.32
C ARG A 274 29.92 -3.17 -23.70
N ASP A 275 29.80 -3.76 -24.87
CA ASP A 275 28.53 -4.04 -25.52
C ASP A 275 27.92 -5.38 -25.09
N ILE A 276 28.75 -6.42 -24.90
CA ILE A 276 28.31 -7.77 -24.51
C ILE A 276 27.53 -7.73 -23.18
N PRO A 277 28.04 -7.11 -22.07
CA PRO A 277 27.33 -7.09 -20.80
C PRO A 277 26.00 -6.36 -20.85
N ILE A 278 25.92 -5.26 -21.59
CA ILE A 278 24.67 -4.49 -21.75
C ILE A 278 23.63 -5.30 -22.54
N SER A 279 24.05 -5.95 -23.63
CA SER A 279 23.17 -6.79 -24.43
C SER A 279 22.62 -7.97 -23.61
N VAL A 280 23.46 -8.66 -22.87
CA VAL A 280 23.07 -9.77 -21.98
C VAL A 280 22.09 -9.29 -20.90
N PHE A 281 22.37 -8.16 -20.26
CA PHE A 281 21.50 -7.59 -19.24
C PHE A 281 20.12 -7.21 -19.79
N SER A 282 20.05 -6.71 -21.02
CA SER A 282 18.79 -6.43 -21.70
C SER A 282 17.92 -7.69 -21.88
N ILE A 283 18.51 -8.79 -22.35
CA ILE A 283 17.82 -10.07 -22.50
C ILE A 283 17.38 -10.60 -21.14
N GLN A 284 18.29 -10.58 -20.17
CA GLN A 284 18.05 -11.02 -18.80
C GLN A 284 16.86 -10.29 -18.15
N THR A 285 16.78 -8.97 -18.34
CA THR A 285 15.67 -8.15 -17.85
C THR A 285 14.34 -8.53 -18.52
N LYS A 286 14.33 -8.82 -19.82
CA LYS A 286 13.12 -9.27 -20.55
C LYS A 286 12.63 -10.61 -20.02
N VAL A 287 13.53 -11.59 -19.89
CA VAL A 287 13.19 -12.92 -19.35
C VAL A 287 12.68 -12.83 -17.91
N TYR A 288 13.36 -12.06 -17.07
CA TYR A 288 12.93 -11.81 -15.70
C TYR A 288 11.55 -11.14 -15.63
N THR A 289 11.25 -10.21 -16.54
CA THR A 289 9.94 -9.52 -16.59
C THR A 289 8.79 -10.51 -16.84
N ILE A 290 8.99 -11.51 -17.69
CA ILE A 290 7.98 -12.56 -17.94
C ILE A 290 7.66 -13.32 -16.64
N VAL A 291 8.69 -13.81 -15.94
CA VAL A 291 8.53 -14.54 -14.67
C VAL A 291 7.90 -13.65 -13.60
N SER A 292 8.38 -12.42 -13.50
CA SER A 292 7.83 -11.42 -12.58
C SER A 292 6.36 -11.14 -12.83
N ASN A 293 5.94 -11.01 -14.09
CA ASN A 293 4.55 -10.75 -14.45
C ASN A 293 3.61 -11.91 -14.07
N ILE A 294 4.08 -13.16 -14.13
CA ILE A 294 3.31 -14.30 -13.66
C ILE A 294 3.09 -14.19 -12.14
N ALA A 295 4.16 -13.96 -11.36
CA ALA A 295 4.08 -13.83 -9.90
C ALA A 295 3.21 -12.64 -9.47
N VAL A 296 3.43 -11.47 -10.08
CA VAL A 296 2.64 -10.26 -9.83
C VAL A 296 1.18 -10.45 -10.23
N GLY A 297 0.91 -11.13 -11.35
CA GLY A 297 -0.45 -11.43 -11.80
C GLY A 297 -1.24 -12.29 -10.79
N ILE A 298 -0.57 -13.27 -10.16
CA ILE A 298 -1.18 -14.07 -9.08
C ILE A 298 -1.51 -13.17 -7.88
N ALA A 299 -0.59 -12.30 -7.48
CA ALA A 299 -0.79 -11.42 -6.34
C ALA A 299 -1.88 -10.37 -6.59
N LEU A 300 -1.92 -9.76 -7.78
CA LEU A 300 -2.95 -8.80 -8.18
C LEU A 300 -4.34 -9.45 -8.30
N GLY A 301 -4.40 -10.71 -8.75
CA GLY A 301 -5.65 -11.49 -8.72
C GLY A 301 -6.10 -11.81 -7.29
N GLY A 302 -5.15 -11.97 -6.36
CA GLY A 302 -5.43 -12.16 -4.93
C GLY A 302 -5.79 -10.86 -4.19
N GLN A 303 -5.44 -9.69 -4.72
CA GLN A 303 -5.67 -8.39 -4.07
C GLN A 303 -7.14 -8.15 -3.68
N PRO A 304 -8.15 -8.35 -4.56
CA PRO A 304 -9.55 -8.20 -4.19
C PRO A 304 -9.99 -9.19 -3.08
N ILE A 305 -9.46 -10.42 -3.11
CA ILE A 305 -9.75 -11.45 -2.12
C ILE A 305 -9.20 -11.05 -0.75
N LEU A 306 -7.94 -10.61 -0.70
CA LEU A 306 -7.27 -10.16 0.52
C LEU A 306 -7.96 -8.92 1.10
N GLY A 307 -8.15 -7.87 0.27
CA GLY A 307 -8.75 -6.61 0.69
C GLY A 307 -10.18 -6.79 1.21
N TYR A 308 -11.01 -7.55 0.49
CA TYR A 308 -12.38 -7.86 0.91
C TYR A 308 -12.41 -8.60 2.25
N ASN A 309 -11.68 -9.72 2.40
CA ASN A 309 -11.70 -10.51 3.63
C ASN A 309 -11.08 -9.75 4.81
N TYR A 310 -10.07 -8.91 4.56
CA TYR A 310 -9.51 -8.01 5.58
C TYR A 310 -10.53 -6.96 6.00
N GLY A 311 -11.21 -6.30 5.05
CA GLY A 311 -12.29 -5.35 5.32
C GLY A 311 -13.48 -5.97 6.06
N ALA A 312 -13.82 -7.23 5.73
CA ALA A 312 -14.86 -8.03 6.38
C ALA A 312 -14.40 -8.71 7.67
N LYS A 313 -13.17 -8.48 8.15
CA LYS A 313 -12.57 -9.05 9.38
C LYS A 313 -12.47 -10.58 9.41
N LYS A 314 -12.47 -11.23 8.25
CA LYS A 314 -12.32 -12.69 8.10
C LYS A 314 -10.84 -13.07 8.05
N MET A 315 -10.12 -12.93 9.19
CA MET A 315 -8.65 -13.00 9.24
C MET A 315 -8.09 -14.38 8.88
N ASP A 316 -8.79 -15.47 9.20
CA ASP A 316 -8.36 -16.82 8.81
C ASP A 316 -8.34 -16.98 7.28
N ARG A 317 -9.32 -16.39 6.60
CA ARG A 317 -9.36 -16.37 5.13
C ARG A 317 -8.24 -15.50 4.54
N VAL A 318 -7.85 -14.41 5.22
CA VAL A 318 -6.69 -13.59 4.82
C VAL A 318 -5.40 -14.40 4.93
N LYS A 319 -5.21 -15.15 6.04
CA LYS A 319 -4.04 -16.04 6.23
C LYS A 319 -3.99 -17.14 5.16
N GLU A 320 -5.13 -17.79 4.89
CA GLU A 320 -5.25 -18.83 3.85
C GLU A 320 -4.94 -18.27 2.47
N ALA A 321 -5.51 -17.10 2.11
CA ALA A 321 -5.27 -16.44 0.83
C ALA A 321 -3.80 -16.08 0.64
N TYR A 322 -3.18 -15.46 1.65
CA TYR A 322 -1.75 -15.12 1.62
C TYR A 322 -0.88 -16.37 1.45
N ARG A 323 -1.15 -17.43 2.21
CA ARG A 323 -0.41 -18.70 2.11
C ARG A 323 -0.50 -19.30 0.71
N LEU A 324 -1.69 -19.33 0.10
CA LEU A 324 -1.88 -19.89 -1.24
C LEU A 324 -1.20 -19.04 -2.31
N ILE A 325 -1.32 -17.71 -2.25
CA ILE A 325 -0.63 -16.78 -3.14
C ILE A 325 0.88 -16.98 -3.05
N LEU A 326 1.40 -17.05 -1.82
CA LEU A 326 2.82 -17.23 -1.55
C LEU A 326 3.34 -18.56 -2.12
N LEU A 327 2.67 -19.67 -1.81
CA LEU A 327 3.09 -21.01 -2.28
C LEU A 327 3.04 -21.12 -3.80
N SER A 328 1.97 -20.61 -4.44
CA SER A 328 1.84 -20.65 -5.91
C SER A 328 2.97 -19.87 -6.59
N SER A 329 3.28 -18.70 -6.08
CA SER A 329 4.28 -17.82 -6.68
C SER A 329 5.72 -18.25 -6.36
N LEU A 330 5.96 -18.79 -5.15
CA LEU A 330 7.25 -19.44 -4.84
C LEU A 330 7.50 -20.63 -5.74
N GLY A 331 6.47 -21.46 -5.99
CA GLY A 331 6.58 -22.58 -6.93
C GLY A 331 7.03 -22.15 -8.33
N ILE A 332 6.43 -21.07 -8.85
CA ILE A 332 6.83 -20.47 -10.14
C ILE A 332 8.24 -19.89 -10.08
N GLY A 333 8.56 -19.16 -9.00
CA GLY A 333 9.91 -18.60 -8.81
C GLY A 333 10.98 -19.67 -8.74
N ILE A 334 10.75 -20.77 -8.03
CA ILE A 334 11.67 -21.90 -7.94
C ILE A 334 11.81 -22.59 -9.30
N ALA A 335 10.71 -22.83 -10.01
CA ALA A 335 10.75 -23.42 -11.35
C ALA A 335 11.53 -22.55 -12.33
N ALA A 336 11.33 -21.23 -12.32
CA ALA A 336 12.07 -20.29 -13.12
C ALA A 336 13.57 -20.27 -12.77
N THR A 337 13.90 -20.23 -11.47
CA THR A 337 15.29 -20.31 -11.02
C THR A 337 15.95 -21.61 -11.48
N ALA A 338 15.25 -22.75 -11.38
CA ALA A 338 15.76 -24.03 -11.87
C ALA A 338 16.06 -24.01 -13.38
N VAL A 339 15.20 -23.39 -14.19
CA VAL A 339 15.44 -23.22 -15.63
C VAL A 339 16.67 -22.34 -15.89
N PHE A 340 16.85 -21.26 -15.14
CA PHE A 340 18.01 -20.35 -15.31
C PHE A 340 19.33 -20.98 -14.87
N GLU A 341 19.31 -21.88 -13.90
CA GLU A 341 20.48 -22.58 -13.42
C GLU A 341 20.85 -23.78 -14.29
N LEU A 342 19.85 -24.60 -14.68
CA LEU A 342 20.05 -25.85 -15.37
C LEU A 342 20.19 -25.70 -16.89
N CYS A 343 19.39 -24.80 -17.48
CA CYS A 343 19.28 -24.67 -18.93
C CYS A 343 19.43 -23.20 -19.41
N PRO A 344 20.37 -22.38 -18.91
CA PRO A 344 20.51 -20.98 -19.32
C PRO A 344 20.79 -20.84 -20.82
N GLU A 345 21.58 -21.76 -21.40
CA GLU A 345 21.92 -21.75 -22.84
C GLU A 345 20.70 -21.87 -23.76
N VAL A 346 19.68 -22.62 -23.32
CA VAL A 346 18.42 -22.77 -24.09
C VAL A 346 17.66 -21.45 -24.09
N VAL A 347 17.55 -20.82 -22.91
CA VAL A 347 16.85 -19.53 -22.76
C VAL A 347 17.54 -18.42 -23.55
N ILE A 348 18.88 -18.32 -23.42
CA ILE A 348 19.68 -17.33 -24.14
C ILE A 348 19.61 -17.60 -25.65
N GLY A 349 19.65 -18.86 -26.05
CA GLY A 349 19.64 -19.29 -27.46
C GLY A 349 18.34 -18.91 -28.21
N ILE A 350 17.24 -18.66 -27.51
CA ILE A 350 15.99 -18.14 -28.12
C ILE A 350 16.20 -16.71 -28.68
N PHE A 351 17.09 -15.93 -28.06
CA PHE A 351 17.36 -14.53 -28.45
C PHE A 351 18.53 -14.41 -29.45
N GLY A 352 19.18 -15.48 -29.77
CA GLY A 352 20.30 -15.56 -30.73
C GLY A 352 21.53 -16.29 -30.18
N LYS A 353 22.29 -16.90 -31.06
CA LYS A 353 23.59 -17.52 -30.74
C LYS A 353 24.69 -16.66 -31.35
N GLU A 354 25.34 -15.88 -30.51
CA GLU A 354 26.51 -15.09 -30.89
C GLU A 354 27.82 -15.84 -30.62
N ASN A 355 28.91 -15.12 -30.46
CA ASN A 355 30.23 -15.71 -30.27
C ASN A 355 30.36 -16.41 -28.90
N LYS A 356 31.39 -17.21 -28.73
CA LYS A 356 31.67 -17.99 -27.52
C LYS A 356 31.82 -17.11 -26.26
N LEU A 357 32.39 -15.92 -26.42
CA LEU A 357 32.62 -14.97 -25.33
C LEU A 357 31.31 -14.42 -24.80
N TYR A 358 30.36 -14.13 -25.69
CA TYR A 358 28.99 -13.71 -25.34
C TYR A 358 28.27 -14.78 -24.53
N MET A 359 28.31 -16.04 -24.99
CA MET A 359 27.64 -17.14 -24.30
C MET A 359 28.26 -17.42 -22.92
N ASP A 360 29.58 -17.32 -22.78
CA ASP A 360 30.26 -17.48 -21.48
C ASP A 360 29.77 -16.44 -20.45
N PHE A 361 29.74 -15.16 -20.84
CA PHE A 361 29.26 -14.11 -19.97
C PHE A 361 27.77 -14.26 -19.69
N ALA A 362 26.94 -14.56 -20.69
CA ALA A 362 25.51 -14.71 -20.57
C ALA A 362 25.11 -15.82 -19.60
N VAL A 363 25.73 -17.01 -19.71
CA VAL A 363 25.48 -18.14 -18.81
C VAL A 363 25.84 -17.79 -17.36
N LYS A 364 27.00 -17.16 -17.13
CA LYS A 364 27.45 -16.73 -15.81
C LYS A 364 26.48 -15.66 -15.24
N SER A 365 26.10 -14.68 -16.06
CA SER A 365 25.19 -13.62 -15.67
C SER A 365 23.82 -14.17 -15.28
N PHE A 366 23.24 -15.07 -16.08
CA PHE A 366 21.94 -15.67 -15.77
C PHE A 366 21.97 -16.44 -14.44
N ARG A 367 22.96 -17.30 -14.23
CA ARG A 367 23.09 -18.07 -13.00
C ARG A 367 23.26 -17.19 -11.77
N ILE A 368 24.17 -16.21 -11.81
CA ILE A 368 24.46 -15.38 -10.64
C ILE A 368 23.32 -14.41 -10.36
N PHE A 369 22.92 -13.61 -11.36
CA PHE A 369 21.96 -12.52 -11.15
C PHE A 369 20.52 -13.01 -10.93
N LEU A 370 20.10 -14.09 -11.62
CA LEU A 370 18.76 -14.68 -11.52
C LEU A 370 18.67 -15.86 -10.55
N GLY A 371 19.80 -16.26 -9.92
CA GLY A 371 19.86 -17.44 -9.05
C GLY A 371 18.91 -17.40 -7.85
N LEU A 372 18.52 -16.22 -7.39
CA LEU A 372 17.54 -16.03 -6.30
C LEU A 372 16.22 -15.42 -6.77
N SER A 373 15.81 -15.64 -8.03
CA SER A 373 14.55 -15.09 -8.56
C SER A 373 13.31 -15.48 -7.74
N PHE A 374 13.32 -16.64 -7.07
CA PHE A 374 12.23 -17.04 -6.17
C PHE A 374 12.12 -16.12 -4.94
N VAL A 375 13.24 -15.59 -4.42
CA VAL A 375 13.24 -14.62 -3.32
C VAL A 375 12.65 -13.29 -3.79
N THR A 376 13.01 -12.84 -4.99
CA THR A 376 12.44 -11.63 -5.58
C THR A 376 10.92 -11.76 -5.78
N CYS A 377 10.43 -12.92 -6.24
CA CYS A 377 9.00 -13.20 -6.31
C CYS A 377 8.34 -13.11 -4.93
N PHE A 378 8.96 -13.69 -3.89
CA PHE A 378 8.49 -13.58 -2.50
C PHE A 378 8.37 -12.12 -2.03
N ILE A 379 9.39 -11.30 -2.29
CA ILE A 379 9.39 -9.87 -1.92
C ILE A 379 8.24 -9.12 -2.59
N LYS A 380 8.07 -9.28 -3.90
CA LYS A 380 7.01 -8.60 -4.67
C LYS A 380 5.61 -8.97 -4.20
N ILE A 381 5.36 -10.26 -3.96
CA ILE A 381 4.06 -10.76 -3.51
C ILE A 381 3.72 -10.24 -2.13
N SER A 382 4.69 -10.30 -1.21
CA SER A 382 4.48 -9.80 0.15
C SER A 382 4.27 -8.28 0.17
N SER A 383 4.90 -7.54 -0.73
CA SER A 383 4.64 -6.10 -0.92
C SER A 383 3.20 -5.84 -1.36
N ILE A 384 2.69 -6.60 -2.36
CA ILE A 384 1.29 -6.49 -2.82
C ILE A 384 0.32 -6.93 -1.72
N PHE A 385 0.67 -7.96 -0.92
CA PHE A 385 -0.12 -8.36 0.24
C PHE A 385 -0.28 -7.23 1.25
N PHE A 386 0.82 -6.61 1.69
CA PHE A 386 0.78 -5.49 2.63
C PHE A 386 0.00 -4.30 2.07
N GLN A 387 0.13 -4.01 0.79
CA GLN A 387 -0.65 -2.98 0.10
C GLN A 387 -2.16 -3.32 0.12
N SER A 388 -2.53 -4.58 -0.17
CA SER A 388 -3.92 -5.04 -0.24
C SER A 388 -4.68 -4.95 1.09
N ILE A 389 -3.95 -5.08 2.22
CA ILE A 389 -4.52 -4.96 3.57
C ILE A 389 -4.36 -3.55 4.16
N GLY A 390 -3.91 -2.58 3.37
CA GLY A 390 -3.75 -1.18 3.81
C GLY A 390 -2.45 -0.85 4.55
N LYS A 391 -1.48 -1.78 4.64
CA LYS A 391 -0.17 -1.59 5.30
C LYS A 391 0.93 -1.21 4.30
N ALA A 392 0.68 -0.21 3.45
CA ALA A 392 1.56 0.20 2.34
C ALA A 392 2.99 0.58 2.77
N VAL A 393 3.18 1.09 3.98
CA VAL A 393 4.52 1.43 4.52
C VAL A 393 5.43 0.19 4.60
N HIS A 394 4.90 -0.98 5.00
CA HIS A 394 5.67 -2.22 5.04
C HIS A 394 6.12 -2.65 3.63
N ALA A 395 5.25 -2.49 2.62
CA ALA A 395 5.58 -2.75 1.22
C ALA A 395 6.68 -1.79 0.71
N MET A 396 6.58 -0.51 1.07
CA MET A 396 7.54 0.53 0.71
C MET A 396 8.93 0.27 1.30
N ILE A 397 9.01 -0.07 2.59
CA ILE A 397 10.28 -0.37 3.28
C ILE A 397 11.02 -1.51 2.57
N ALA A 398 10.31 -2.59 2.24
CA ALA A 398 10.91 -3.74 1.58
C ALA A 398 11.55 -3.39 0.23
N SER A 399 10.85 -2.60 -0.58
CA SER A 399 11.33 -2.18 -1.90
C SER A 399 12.50 -1.19 -1.80
N LEU A 400 12.43 -0.21 -0.88
CA LEU A 400 13.53 0.73 -0.65
C LEU A 400 14.79 0.02 -0.16
N VAL A 401 14.66 -0.93 0.75
CA VAL A 401 15.79 -1.73 1.25
C VAL A 401 16.43 -2.51 0.11
N ARG A 402 15.62 -3.19 -0.73
CA ARG A 402 16.13 -3.98 -1.85
C ARG A 402 16.81 -3.13 -2.92
N ASP A 403 16.06 -2.21 -3.51
CA ASP A 403 16.43 -1.56 -4.77
C ASP A 403 17.35 -0.34 -4.56
N MET A 404 17.05 0.48 -3.54
CA MET A 404 17.80 1.72 -3.31
C MET A 404 18.97 1.51 -2.33
N LEU A 405 18.71 0.90 -1.17
CA LEU A 405 19.73 0.78 -0.15
C LEU A 405 20.74 -0.33 -0.50
N CYS A 406 20.27 -1.57 -0.68
CA CYS A 406 21.16 -2.72 -0.85
C CYS A 406 21.74 -2.80 -2.25
N PHE A 407 20.90 -2.77 -3.30
CA PHE A 407 21.40 -2.96 -4.67
C PHE A 407 22.37 -1.86 -5.09
N VAL A 408 22.07 -0.58 -4.84
CA VAL A 408 22.97 0.53 -5.16
C VAL A 408 24.29 0.42 -4.40
N THR A 409 24.20 0.20 -3.07
CA THR A 409 25.38 0.09 -2.21
C THR A 409 26.25 -1.11 -2.59
N PHE A 410 25.66 -2.30 -2.74
CA PHE A 410 26.40 -3.50 -3.10
C PHE A 410 27.01 -3.40 -4.49
N THR A 411 26.30 -2.82 -5.47
CA THR A 411 26.85 -2.59 -6.81
C THR A 411 28.12 -1.73 -6.74
N ILE A 412 28.07 -0.58 -6.07
CA ILE A 412 29.22 0.33 -5.99
C ILE A 412 30.38 -0.32 -5.22
N VAL A 413 30.09 -0.93 -4.07
CA VAL A 413 31.13 -1.53 -3.20
C VAL A 413 31.76 -2.76 -3.85
N LEU A 414 30.94 -3.70 -4.33
CA LEU A 414 31.47 -4.96 -4.88
C LEU A 414 32.23 -4.75 -6.19
N CYS A 415 31.72 -3.90 -7.09
CA CYS A 415 32.45 -3.57 -8.31
C CYS A 415 33.80 -2.95 -8.00
N GLY A 416 33.88 -1.99 -7.07
CA GLY A 416 35.12 -1.35 -6.68
C GLY A 416 36.09 -2.27 -5.95
N VAL A 417 35.60 -3.18 -5.10
CA VAL A 417 36.44 -4.15 -4.35
C VAL A 417 36.97 -5.22 -5.27
N LEU A 418 36.13 -5.80 -6.14
CA LEU A 418 36.56 -6.85 -7.07
C LEU A 418 37.57 -6.32 -8.11
N GLU A 419 37.33 -5.13 -8.65
CA GLU A 419 38.26 -4.51 -9.62
C GLU A 419 39.64 -4.22 -9.00
N LYS A 420 39.69 -3.80 -7.72
CA LYS A 420 40.94 -3.60 -7.00
C LYS A 420 41.68 -4.91 -6.71
N ARG A 421 40.93 -6.02 -6.55
CA ARG A 421 41.50 -7.33 -6.25
C ARG A 421 42.10 -7.99 -7.49
N GLU A 422 41.41 -7.87 -8.62
CA GLU A 422 41.83 -8.41 -9.91
C GLU A 422 41.23 -7.57 -11.03
N ALA A 423 42.07 -6.97 -11.86
CA ALA A 423 41.64 -6.08 -12.94
C ALA A 423 40.71 -6.81 -13.92
N GLY A 424 39.58 -6.17 -14.28
CA GLY A 424 38.56 -6.73 -15.16
C GLY A 424 37.53 -7.63 -14.48
N THR A 425 37.62 -7.86 -13.16
CA THR A 425 36.61 -8.64 -12.41
C THR A 425 35.50 -7.78 -11.79
N GLY A 426 35.62 -6.46 -11.81
CA GLY A 426 34.63 -5.54 -11.29
C GLY A 426 33.23 -5.74 -11.86
N ILE A 427 33.12 -6.23 -13.09
CA ILE A 427 31.83 -6.54 -13.73
C ILE A 427 31.02 -7.60 -12.99
N TYR A 428 31.65 -8.53 -12.30
CA TYR A 428 30.93 -9.53 -11.49
C TYR A 428 30.30 -8.92 -10.24
N GLY A 429 30.77 -7.76 -9.78
CA GLY A 429 30.22 -7.06 -8.62
C GLY A 429 28.74 -6.75 -8.76
N ILE A 430 28.30 -6.27 -9.92
CA ILE A 430 26.88 -6.00 -10.17
C ILE A 430 26.05 -7.30 -10.24
N LEU A 431 26.65 -8.40 -10.76
CA LEU A 431 25.94 -9.69 -10.81
C LEU A 431 25.67 -10.22 -9.41
N PHE A 432 26.62 -10.11 -8.47
CA PHE A 432 26.43 -10.52 -7.08
C PHE A 432 25.61 -9.54 -6.25
N ALA A 433 25.52 -8.27 -6.65
CA ALA A 433 24.72 -7.27 -5.93
C ALA A 433 23.23 -7.64 -5.89
N SER A 434 22.67 -8.21 -6.97
CA SER A 434 21.26 -8.61 -7.03
C SER A 434 20.90 -9.68 -5.99
N PRO A 435 21.51 -10.88 -5.97
CA PRO A 435 21.17 -11.92 -5.00
C PRO A 435 21.44 -11.50 -3.56
N LEU A 436 22.48 -10.72 -3.28
CA LEU A 436 22.74 -10.20 -1.93
C LEU A 436 21.64 -9.24 -1.48
N SER A 437 21.18 -8.37 -2.37
CA SER A 437 20.06 -7.46 -2.08
C SER A 437 18.77 -8.22 -1.84
N ASP A 438 18.52 -9.26 -2.62
CA ASP A 438 17.34 -10.12 -2.46
C ASP A 438 17.35 -10.84 -1.11
N LEU A 439 18.51 -11.33 -0.62
CA LEU A 439 18.63 -11.96 0.69
C LEU A 439 18.29 -10.99 1.84
N VAL A 440 18.87 -9.80 1.81
CA VAL A 440 18.61 -8.78 2.87
C VAL A 440 17.15 -8.34 2.85
N ALA A 441 16.61 -8.05 1.70
CA ALA A 441 15.20 -7.65 1.57
C ALA A 441 14.23 -8.80 1.91
N GLY A 442 14.56 -10.02 1.50
CA GLY A 442 13.81 -11.21 1.86
C GLY A 442 13.74 -11.42 3.37
N ALA A 443 14.89 -11.30 4.06
CA ALA A 443 14.94 -11.36 5.52
C ALA A 443 14.08 -10.24 6.17
N THR A 444 14.18 -9.00 5.65
CA THR A 444 13.37 -7.87 6.12
C THR A 444 11.87 -8.16 6.00
N ILE A 445 11.42 -8.66 4.85
CA ILE A 445 10.00 -9.03 4.65
C ILE A 445 9.55 -10.17 5.56
N VAL A 446 10.39 -11.19 5.76
CA VAL A 446 10.07 -12.28 6.71
C VAL A 446 9.83 -11.72 8.10
N VAL A 447 10.72 -10.84 8.59
CA VAL A 447 10.56 -10.20 9.90
C VAL A 447 9.26 -9.41 9.95
N LEU A 448 8.98 -8.54 8.97
CA LEU A 448 7.76 -7.75 8.92
C LEU A 448 6.50 -8.62 8.88
N THR A 449 6.52 -9.70 8.11
CA THR A 449 5.38 -10.64 8.00
C THR A 449 5.14 -11.39 9.31
N VAL A 450 6.20 -11.88 9.96
CA VAL A 450 6.10 -12.57 11.25
C VAL A 450 5.57 -11.62 12.34
N LEU A 451 6.09 -10.39 12.40
CA LEU A 451 5.61 -9.38 13.36
C LEU A 451 4.14 -9.06 13.12
N PHE A 452 3.74 -8.86 11.86
CA PHE A 452 2.34 -8.61 11.50
C PHE A 452 1.42 -9.75 11.94
N PHE A 453 1.73 -11.00 11.60
CA PHE A 453 0.88 -12.14 12.00
C PHE A 453 0.91 -12.39 13.52
N LYS A 454 2.02 -12.12 14.21
CA LYS A 454 2.08 -12.20 15.68
C LYS A 454 1.18 -11.15 16.33
N GLN A 455 1.17 -9.93 15.80
CA GLN A 455 0.26 -8.86 16.25
C GLN A 455 -1.20 -9.24 15.97
N LEU A 456 -1.48 -9.77 14.76
CA LEU A 456 -2.81 -10.21 14.36
C LEU A 456 -3.35 -11.33 15.26
N ASN A 457 -2.53 -12.32 15.63
CA ASN A 457 -2.93 -13.40 16.53
C ASN A 457 -3.21 -12.87 17.94
N ARG A 458 -2.39 -11.95 18.47
CA ARG A 458 -2.65 -11.33 19.77
C ARG A 458 -4.01 -10.63 19.81
N SER A 459 -4.35 -9.88 18.76
CA SER A 459 -5.65 -9.20 18.67
C SER A 459 -6.83 -10.19 18.51
N THR A 460 -6.59 -11.40 18.00
CA THR A 460 -7.61 -12.45 17.89
C THR A 460 -7.81 -13.16 19.24
N ASP A 461 -6.73 -13.47 19.97
CA ASP A 461 -6.80 -14.09 21.29
C ASP A 461 -7.48 -13.19 22.33
N GLU A 462 -7.28 -11.87 22.23
CA GLU A 462 -7.98 -10.88 23.07
C GLU A 462 -9.47 -10.70 22.70
N GLN A 463 -9.94 -11.19 21.55
CA GLN A 463 -11.36 -11.17 21.15
C GLN A 463 -12.16 -12.37 21.64
N GLU A 464 -11.52 -13.42 22.16
CA GLU A 464 -12.23 -14.65 22.58
C GLU A 464 -12.96 -14.54 23.94
N THR A 465 -12.74 -13.50 24.72
CA THR A 465 -13.61 -13.20 25.87
C THR A 465 -14.69 -12.21 25.43
N PRO A 466 -15.96 -12.65 25.25
CA PRO A 466 -17.05 -11.73 24.95
C PRO A 466 -17.24 -10.80 26.16
N VAL A 467 -16.87 -9.53 26.00
CA VAL A 467 -17.16 -8.51 27.01
C VAL A 467 -18.67 -8.23 26.93
N SER A 468 -19.39 -8.58 27.98
CA SER A 468 -20.83 -8.28 28.13
C SER A 468 -21.02 -7.07 29.06
N ILE A 469 -22.03 -6.27 28.76
CA ILE A 469 -22.47 -5.21 29.68
C ILE A 469 -23.16 -5.90 30.87
N CYS A 470 -22.61 -5.68 32.08
CA CYS A 470 -23.22 -6.22 33.28
C CYS A 470 -24.45 -5.37 33.65
N ALA A 471 -25.61 -6.02 33.75
CA ALA A 471 -26.79 -5.38 34.34
C ALA A 471 -26.58 -5.25 35.85
N THR A 472 -26.83 -4.05 36.38
CA THR A 472 -26.70 -3.73 37.81
C THR A 472 -27.99 -3.14 38.34
N HIS A 473 -28.05 -2.89 39.67
CA HIS A 473 -29.16 -2.18 40.26
C HIS A 473 -29.23 -0.71 39.77
N PRO A 474 -30.41 -0.08 39.73
CA PRO A 474 -30.52 1.33 39.45
C PRO A 474 -29.69 2.16 40.44
N GLY A 475 -28.90 3.09 39.93
CA GLY A 475 -28.00 3.91 40.75
C GLY A 475 -27.23 4.94 39.94
N THR A 476 -26.25 5.56 40.56
CA THR A 476 -25.47 6.64 39.97
C THR A 476 -24.42 6.12 38.97
N VAL A 477 -24.37 6.70 37.81
CA VAL A 477 -23.33 6.53 36.81
C VAL A 477 -22.25 7.59 37.05
N VAL A 478 -21.00 7.18 37.27
CA VAL A 478 -19.88 8.09 37.49
C VAL A 478 -19.02 8.15 36.23
N THR A 479 -18.89 9.33 35.65
CA THR A 479 -17.98 9.54 34.51
C THR A 479 -16.73 10.30 34.95
N ILE A 480 -15.54 9.77 34.63
CA ILE A 480 -14.26 10.35 35.04
C ILE A 480 -13.46 10.76 33.80
N ALA A 481 -13.32 12.07 33.62
CA ALA A 481 -12.31 12.65 32.73
C ALA A 481 -11.03 12.95 33.55
N ARG A 482 -9.84 12.84 32.92
CA ARG A 482 -8.59 12.90 33.68
C ARG A 482 -7.43 13.40 32.82
N GLU A 483 -6.52 14.15 33.42
CA GLU A 483 -5.22 14.48 32.84
C GLU A 483 -4.28 13.27 32.86
N HIS A 484 -3.31 13.22 31.96
CA HIS A 484 -2.30 12.14 31.94
C HIS A 484 -1.38 12.27 33.16
N GLY A 485 -1.11 11.17 33.85
CA GLY A 485 -0.32 11.16 35.08
C GLY A 485 -1.09 11.58 36.36
N SER A 486 -2.38 11.97 36.27
CA SER A 486 -3.21 12.31 37.45
C SER A 486 -3.77 11.10 38.21
N CYS A 487 -3.38 9.88 37.87
CA CYS A 487 -3.87 8.64 38.49
C CYS A 487 -5.40 8.43 38.38
N GLY A 488 -6.09 9.12 37.47
CA GLY A 488 -7.55 9.07 37.38
C GLY A 488 -8.14 7.68 37.08
N LYS A 489 -7.37 6.78 36.43
CA LYS A 489 -7.76 5.38 36.24
C LYS A 489 -7.81 4.64 37.59
N GLN A 490 -6.74 4.72 38.38
CA GLN A 490 -6.66 4.03 39.68
C GLN A 490 -7.68 4.59 40.66
N ILE A 491 -7.93 5.89 40.64
CA ILE A 491 -8.98 6.53 41.44
C ILE A 491 -10.37 5.98 41.03
N GLY A 492 -10.63 5.86 39.72
CA GLY A 492 -11.89 5.27 39.22
C GLY A 492 -12.09 3.82 39.62
N GLU A 493 -11.02 2.99 39.62
CA GLU A 493 -11.04 1.61 40.12
C GLU A 493 -11.38 1.56 41.62
N LEU A 494 -10.82 2.46 42.43
CA LEU A 494 -11.12 2.56 43.86
C LEU A 494 -12.57 2.99 44.11
N VAL A 495 -13.06 3.98 43.36
CA VAL A 495 -14.47 4.43 43.45
C VAL A 495 -15.41 3.29 43.09
N ALA A 496 -15.15 2.55 42.01
CA ALA A 496 -15.98 1.44 41.59
C ALA A 496 -16.01 0.32 42.65
N LYS A 497 -14.85 0.03 43.24
CA LYS A 497 -14.72 -0.96 44.34
C LYS A 497 -15.48 -0.55 45.60
N GLU A 498 -15.41 0.74 45.99
CA GLU A 498 -16.08 1.24 47.19
C GLU A 498 -17.60 1.31 47.03
N LEU A 499 -18.08 1.57 45.81
CA LEU A 499 -19.51 1.58 45.44
C LEU A 499 -20.06 0.19 45.09
N ASP A 500 -19.20 -0.82 44.94
CA ASP A 500 -19.54 -2.17 44.48
C ASP A 500 -20.26 -2.17 43.11
N VAL A 501 -19.71 -1.43 42.14
CA VAL A 501 -20.27 -1.27 40.80
C VAL A 501 -19.22 -1.60 39.72
N PRO A 502 -19.65 -1.98 38.49
CA PRO A 502 -18.77 -2.25 37.38
C PRO A 502 -17.89 -1.06 37.00
N PHE A 503 -16.65 -1.35 36.61
CA PHE A 503 -15.65 -0.39 36.13
C PHE A 503 -15.42 -0.58 34.64
N TYR A 504 -15.60 0.47 33.85
CA TYR A 504 -15.41 0.47 32.40
C TYR A 504 -14.26 1.40 31.99
N TYR A 505 -13.17 0.84 31.46
CA TYR A 505 -12.02 1.55 30.92
C TYR A 505 -11.53 0.90 29.61
N LYS A 506 -10.73 -0.16 29.69
CA LYS A 506 -10.26 -0.90 28.51
C LYS A 506 -11.39 -1.69 27.84
N GLU A 507 -12.35 -2.13 28.59
CA GLU A 507 -13.55 -2.84 28.15
C GLU A 507 -14.38 -2.01 27.18
N LEU A 508 -14.38 -0.67 27.35
CA LEU A 508 -15.06 0.26 26.43
C LEU A 508 -14.56 0.12 25.00
N THR A 509 -13.24 -0.01 24.81
CA THR A 509 -12.63 -0.18 23.49
C THR A 509 -13.14 -1.47 22.83
N ALA A 510 -13.26 -2.54 23.58
CA ALA A 510 -13.76 -3.82 23.09
C ALA A 510 -15.26 -3.75 22.74
N LEU A 511 -16.07 -3.13 23.60
CA LEU A 511 -17.52 -2.95 23.38
C LEU A 511 -17.81 -2.06 22.18
N VAL A 512 -17.06 -0.96 22.03
CA VAL A 512 -17.18 -0.07 20.88
C VAL A 512 -16.71 -0.75 19.58
N ALA A 513 -15.64 -1.55 19.64
CA ALA A 513 -15.19 -2.37 18.52
C ALA A 513 -16.27 -3.38 18.09
N GLN A 514 -16.93 -4.02 19.05
CA GLN A 514 -18.01 -4.96 18.81
C GLN A 514 -19.24 -4.28 18.19
N GLU A 515 -19.64 -3.11 18.69
CA GLU A 515 -20.79 -2.35 18.20
C GLU A 515 -20.52 -1.70 16.83
N SER A 516 -19.32 -1.12 16.63
CA SER A 516 -18.96 -0.44 15.38
C SER A 516 -18.56 -1.37 14.25
N GLY A 517 -18.16 -2.61 14.59
CA GLY A 517 -17.48 -3.48 13.64
C GLY A 517 -16.07 -3.04 13.27
N LEU A 518 -15.49 -2.01 13.92
CA LEU A 518 -14.12 -1.53 13.72
C LEU A 518 -13.12 -2.32 14.56
N ALA A 519 -11.85 -2.43 14.13
CA ALA A 519 -10.82 -3.03 14.95
C ALA A 519 -10.53 -2.17 16.19
N LYS A 520 -10.12 -2.80 17.31
CA LYS A 520 -9.84 -2.11 18.58
C LYS A 520 -8.77 -1.01 18.45
N GLU A 521 -7.79 -1.23 17.57
CA GLU A 521 -6.73 -0.27 17.28
C GLU A 521 -7.25 1.06 16.68
N PHE A 522 -8.42 1.05 16.03
CA PHE A 522 -9.07 2.27 15.51
C PHE A 522 -9.86 3.04 16.58
N ILE A 523 -9.96 2.49 17.78
CA ILE A 523 -10.81 3.00 18.85
C ILE A 523 -9.98 3.32 20.10
N SER A 524 -8.72 2.85 20.21
CA SER A 524 -7.87 3.07 21.39
C SER A 524 -7.53 4.56 21.60
N GLU A 525 -7.45 4.96 22.86
CA GLU A 525 -6.99 6.30 23.30
C GLU A 525 -5.48 6.32 23.60
N ASP A 526 -4.81 5.17 23.64
CA ASP A 526 -3.41 5.07 24.02
C ASP A 526 -2.51 5.40 22.81
N TYR A 527 -1.91 6.58 22.82
CA TYR A 527 -1.05 7.15 21.77
C TYR A 527 0.44 6.90 22.02
N ASP A 528 0.80 5.77 22.64
CA ASP A 528 2.18 5.50 23.03
C ASP A 528 3.06 4.90 21.91
N ASP A 529 2.49 4.61 20.70
CA ASP A 529 3.23 4.05 19.58
C ASP A 529 3.34 5.07 18.42
N PRO A 530 4.56 5.40 17.93
CA PRO A 530 4.77 6.27 16.77
C PRO A 530 4.10 5.78 15.48
N SER A 531 3.76 4.49 15.41
CA SER A 531 2.97 3.93 14.30
C SER A 531 1.53 4.46 14.27
N GLU A 532 1.01 4.96 15.39
CA GLU A 532 -0.36 5.49 15.49
C GLU A 532 -0.52 6.89 14.91
N VAL A 533 0.53 7.70 14.82
CA VAL A 533 0.48 9.00 14.11
C VAL A 533 0.18 8.78 12.63
N LEU A 534 0.74 7.73 12.03
CA LEU A 534 0.39 7.27 10.68
C LEU A 534 -1.04 6.72 10.62
N HIS A 535 -1.54 6.14 11.70
CA HIS A 535 -2.88 5.58 11.81
C HIS A 535 -3.97 6.68 11.81
N GLN A 536 -3.74 7.83 12.44
CA GLN A 536 -4.64 9.00 12.37
C GLN A 536 -4.72 9.58 10.96
N ILE A 537 -3.65 9.53 10.20
CA ILE A 537 -3.60 9.94 8.80
C ILE A 537 -4.46 9.01 7.92
N TYR A 538 -4.62 7.74 8.31
CA TYR A 538 -5.42 6.73 7.60
C TYR A 538 -6.93 6.75 7.89
N LEU A 539 -7.35 7.39 9.00
CA LEU A 539 -8.77 7.43 9.35
C LEU A 539 -9.49 8.49 8.51
N SER A 540 -10.27 8.04 7.53
CA SER A 540 -11.24 8.91 6.88
C SER A 540 -12.19 9.49 7.94
N THR A 541 -12.63 10.75 7.78
CA THR A 541 -13.60 11.43 8.65
C THR A 541 -14.84 10.56 8.93
N HIS A 542 -15.19 9.66 8.03
CA HIS A 542 -16.31 8.73 8.13
C HIS A 542 -16.07 7.61 9.15
N VAL A 543 -14.87 7.02 9.20
CA VAL A 543 -14.53 5.95 10.15
C VAL A 543 -14.48 6.49 11.58
N VAL A 544 -13.89 7.67 11.76
CA VAL A 544 -13.91 8.40 13.05
C VAL A 544 -15.34 8.65 13.49
N ARG A 545 -16.20 9.11 12.58
CA ARG A 545 -17.61 9.38 12.87
C ARG A 545 -18.41 8.10 13.21
N GLN A 546 -18.14 6.98 12.52
CA GLN A 546 -18.72 5.67 12.88
C GLN A 546 -18.27 5.21 14.26
N GLY A 547 -16.99 5.37 14.59
CA GLY A 547 -16.45 5.08 15.91
C GLY A 547 -17.11 5.90 17.00
N ILE A 548 -17.30 7.22 16.78
CA ILE A 548 -17.97 8.12 17.72
C ILE A 548 -19.45 7.71 17.92
N ILE A 549 -20.20 7.44 16.84
CA ILE A 549 -21.61 7.02 16.94
C ILE A 549 -21.76 5.69 17.70
N ALA A 550 -20.90 4.71 17.40
CA ALA A 550 -20.94 3.43 18.10
C ALA A 550 -20.57 3.60 19.58
N GLN A 551 -19.60 4.46 19.88
CA GLN A 551 -19.22 4.79 21.25
C GLN A 551 -20.35 5.44 22.02
N GLU A 552 -21.05 6.42 21.45
CA GLU A 552 -22.23 7.02 22.07
C GLU A 552 -23.29 5.97 22.39
N LYS A 553 -23.54 5.05 21.46
CA LYS A 553 -24.51 3.96 21.63
C LYS A 553 -24.12 3.00 22.74
N VAL A 554 -22.82 2.63 22.82
CA VAL A 554 -22.29 1.77 23.89
C VAL A 554 -22.37 2.44 25.24
N LEU A 555 -21.96 3.72 25.35
CA LEU A 555 -22.02 4.48 26.60
C LEU A 555 -23.45 4.61 27.13
N ARG A 556 -24.43 4.84 26.24
CA ARG A 556 -25.86 4.85 26.62
C ARG A 556 -26.33 3.47 27.09
N LYS A 557 -26.00 2.38 26.38
CA LYS A 557 -26.33 1.02 26.80
C LYS A 557 -25.74 0.68 28.18
N ILE A 558 -24.52 1.12 28.48
CA ILE A 558 -23.89 0.92 29.80
C ILE A 558 -24.64 1.71 30.88
N ALA A 559 -24.97 2.96 30.62
CA ALA A 559 -25.71 3.79 31.58
C ALA A 559 -27.14 3.28 31.82
N ASP A 560 -27.80 2.75 30.79
CA ASP A 560 -29.13 2.14 30.88
C ASP A 560 -29.12 0.79 31.64
N ALA A 561 -27.97 0.10 31.68
CA ALA A 561 -27.80 -1.15 32.41
C ALA A 561 -27.67 -0.98 33.94
N GLY A 562 -27.44 0.24 34.45
CA GLY A 562 -27.43 0.58 35.88
C GLY A 562 -26.19 1.32 36.35
N ALA A 563 -25.97 1.29 37.66
CA ALA A 563 -24.85 1.98 38.33
C ALA A 563 -23.48 1.46 37.82
N CYS A 564 -22.57 2.37 37.50
CA CYS A 564 -21.23 2.03 37.02
C CYS A 564 -20.25 3.21 37.09
N VAL A 565 -18.95 2.93 36.95
CA VAL A 565 -17.89 3.94 36.79
C VAL A 565 -17.30 3.82 35.39
N ILE A 566 -17.29 4.93 34.65
CA ILE A 566 -16.78 5.01 33.27
C ILE A 566 -15.63 6.00 33.21
N VAL A 567 -14.46 5.59 32.70
CA VAL A 567 -13.28 6.46 32.58
C VAL A 567 -12.96 6.80 31.14
N GLY A 568 -13.01 8.08 30.78
CA GLY A 568 -12.65 8.61 29.48
C GLY A 568 -13.78 8.64 28.45
N ARG A 569 -13.41 8.67 27.15
CA ARG A 569 -14.33 8.58 25.99
C ARG A 569 -15.37 9.69 25.89
N ALA A 570 -15.10 10.87 26.45
CA ALA A 570 -16.07 11.96 26.52
C ALA A 570 -17.44 11.52 27.11
N ALA A 571 -17.45 10.52 28.01
CA ALA A 571 -18.67 9.96 28.59
C ALA A 571 -19.49 11.03 29.35
N ASN A 572 -18.84 11.99 30.00
CA ASN A 572 -19.48 13.15 30.62
C ASN A 572 -20.30 14.00 29.65
N HIS A 573 -19.88 14.10 28.39
CA HIS A 573 -20.64 14.81 27.35
C HIS A 573 -21.79 13.97 26.82
N VAL A 574 -21.52 12.72 26.47
CA VAL A 574 -22.52 11.78 25.87
C VAL A 574 -23.70 11.55 26.83
N LEU A 575 -23.41 11.46 28.13
CA LEU A 575 -24.40 11.18 29.17
C LEU A 575 -24.93 12.44 29.86
N ARG A 576 -24.68 13.66 29.32
CA ARG A 576 -25.07 14.93 29.92
C ARG A 576 -26.55 15.07 30.22
N GLY A 577 -27.43 14.38 29.46
CA GLY A 577 -28.86 14.39 29.62
C GLY A 577 -29.42 13.37 30.62
N TYR A 578 -28.57 12.55 31.24
CA TYR A 578 -29.01 11.55 32.22
C TYR A 578 -29.04 12.16 33.63
N PRO A 579 -30.17 12.00 34.37
CA PRO A 579 -30.36 12.64 35.67
C PRO A 579 -29.47 12.03 36.78
N ASN A 580 -29.05 10.79 36.61
CA ASN A 580 -28.28 10.03 37.59
C ASN A 580 -26.77 9.96 37.27
N VAL A 581 -26.24 10.93 36.54
CA VAL A 581 -24.82 10.95 36.15
C VAL A 581 -24.06 11.99 36.94
N VAL A 582 -22.97 11.56 37.59
CA VAL A 582 -21.98 12.45 38.24
C VAL A 582 -20.73 12.54 37.35
N ARG A 583 -20.39 13.77 36.98
CA ARG A 583 -19.27 14.05 36.05
C ARG A 583 -18.07 14.58 36.83
N VAL A 584 -16.98 13.82 36.84
CA VAL A 584 -15.78 14.13 37.59
C VAL A 584 -14.62 14.44 36.63
N PHE A 585 -13.84 15.48 36.95
CA PHE A 585 -12.56 15.77 36.31
C PHE A 585 -11.42 15.65 37.32
N ILE A 586 -10.40 14.85 36.99
CA ILE A 586 -9.24 14.63 37.86
C ILE A 586 -8.01 15.25 37.22
N TYR A 587 -7.38 16.16 37.93
CA TYR A 587 -6.14 16.84 37.54
C TYR A 587 -5.06 16.74 38.62
N ALA A 588 -3.85 17.13 38.30
CA ALA A 588 -2.77 17.30 39.29
C ALA A 588 -1.72 18.30 38.77
N PRO A 589 -0.89 18.89 39.66
CA PRO A 589 0.28 19.68 39.27
C PRO A 589 1.24 18.89 38.36
N ASP A 590 1.86 19.56 37.40
CA ASP A 590 2.73 18.92 36.41
C ASP A 590 3.87 18.11 37.05
N GLU A 591 4.46 18.60 38.15
CA GLU A 591 5.52 17.87 38.86
C GLU A 591 5.07 16.52 39.43
N VAL A 592 3.82 16.45 39.92
CA VAL A 592 3.21 15.22 40.45
C VAL A 592 2.91 14.26 39.28
N ARG A 593 2.41 14.81 38.20
CA ARG A 593 2.08 14.05 37.00
C ARG A 593 3.32 13.44 36.36
N ILE A 594 4.38 14.22 36.18
CA ILE A 594 5.67 13.76 35.65
C ILE A 594 6.23 12.63 36.52
N ARG A 595 6.24 12.80 37.86
CA ARG A 595 6.67 11.76 38.80
C ARG A 595 5.86 10.46 38.66
N ASN A 596 4.55 10.58 38.51
CA ASN A 596 3.69 9.43 38.33
C ASN A 596 3.94 8.71 36.98
N ILE A 597 4.20 9.46 35.91
CA ILE A 597 4.55 8.92 34.59
C ILE A 597 5.89 8.20 34.65
N GLN A 598 6.91 8.80 35.26
CA GLN A 598 8.20 8.16 35.46
C GLN A 598 8.07 6.83 36.23
N ALA A 599 7.25 6.81 37.27
CA ALA A 599 7.02 5.60 38.05
C ALA A 599 6.27 4.51 37.27
N MET A 600 5.40 4.88 36.31
CA MET A 600 4.62 3.93 35.50
C MET A 600 5.39 3.36 34.30
N TYR A 601 6.18 4.18 33.62
CA TYR A 601 6.78 3.84 32.32
C TYR A 601 8.31 3.76 32.37
N GLY A 602 8.96 4.28 33.42
CA GLY A 602 10.41 4.31 33.53
C GLY A 602 11.08 5.43 32.74
N ASP A 603 10.31 6.41 32.26
CA ASP A 603 10.76 7.51 31.42
C ASP A 603 11.70 8.46 32.18
N SER A 604 12.59 9.14 31.46
CA SER A 604 13.31 10.32 32.02
C SER A 604 12.32 11.47 32.25
N ALA A 605 12.70 12.46 33.05
CA ALA A 605 11.83 13.60 33.38
C ALA A 605 11.38 14.38 32.11
N GLU A 606 12.27 14.52 31.13
CA GLU A 606 11.98 15.23 29.89
C GLU A 606 11.05 14.39 28.98
N GLU A 607 11.30 13.09 28.87
CA GLU A 607 10.41 12.17 28.12
C GLU A 607 9.03 12.11 28.77
N ALA A 608 8.95 11.99 30.10
CA ALA A 608 7.69 12.00 30.83
C ALA A 608 6.90 13.30 30.62
N ARG A 609 7.58 14.45 30.53
CA ARG A 609 6.96 15.74 30.22
C ARG A 609 6.39 15.77 28.80
N GLN A 610 7.16 15.31 27.83
CA GLN A 610 6.70 15.24 26.44
C GLN A 610 5.52 14.27 26.28
N HIS A 611 5.58 13.12 26.94
CA HIS A 611 4.53 12.13 26.99
C HIS A 611 3.24 12.72 27.58
N MET A 612 3.34 13.42 28.70
CA MET A 612 2.25 14.13 29.35
C MET A 612 1.55 15.11 28.40
N LEU A 613 2.32 15.99 27.76
CA LEU A 613 1.80 17.02 26.88
C LEU A 613 1.10 16.43 25.65
N ARG A 614 1.71 15.43 25.00
CA ARG A 614 1.14 14.74 23.82
C ARG A 614 -0.17 14.04 24.17
N SER A 615 -0.22 13.32 25.28
CA SER A 615 -1.41 12.59 25.72
C SER A 615 -2.56 13.53 26.05
N ASP A 616 -2.30 14.66 26.72
CA ASP A 616 -3.32 15.66 27.05
C ASP A 616 -3.83 16.39 25.79
N GLU A 617 -2.95 16.73 24.85
CA GLU A 617 -3.33 17.35 23.58
C GLU A 617 -4.24 16.41 22.76
N SER A 618 -3.89 15.13 22.72
CA SER A 618 -4.70 14.11 22.09
C SER A 618 -6.10 14.02 22.70
N ARG A 619 -6.20 13.95 24.04
CA ARG A 619 -7.48 13.92 24.75
C ARG A 619 -8.31 15.18 24.51
N ALA A 620 -7.67 16.35 24.52
CA ALA A 620 -8.32 17.62 24.25
C ALA A 620 -8.88 17.67 22.82
N ASN A 621 -8.12 17.23 21.83
CA ASN A 621 -8.54 17.15 20.43
C ASN A 621 -9.69 16.16 20.24
N TYR A 622 -9.60 14.98 20.85
CA TYR A 622 -10.67 13.98 20.83
C TYR A 622 -11.96 14.53 21.44
N TYR A 623 -11.87 15.16 22.62
CA TYR A 623 -13.03 15.74 23.30
C TYR A 623 -13.66 16.86 22.48
N ARG A 624 -12.84 17.74 21.87
CA ARG A 624 -13.32 18.82 20.98
C ARG A 624 -14.03 18.27 19.76
N ASN A 625 -13.49 17.22 19.14
CA ASN A 625 -14.11 16.59 17.96
C ASN A 625 -15.43 15.87 18.28
N THR A 626 -15.58 15.36 19.51
CA THR A 626 -16.79 14.65 19.95
C THR A 626 -17.86 15.61 20.48
N SER A 627 -17.46 16.63 21.24
CA SER A 627 -18.39 17.47 22.00
C SER A 627 -18.56 18.90 21.44
N GLY A 628 -17.62 19.36 20.59
CA GLY A 628 -17.54 20.77 20.20
C GLY A 628 -17.05 21.71 21.31
N ASN A 629 -16.72 21.22 22.50
CA ASN A 629 -16.35 21.98 23.69
C ASN A 629 -14.87 21.78 24.06
N GLU A 630 -14.37 22.66 24.94
CA GLU A 630 -13.04 22.52 25.50
C GLU A 630 -13.01 21.50 26.65
N TRP A 631 -12.05 20.59 26.64
CA TRP A 631 -11.93 19.48 27.57
C TRP A 631 -11.72 19.91 29.04
N ARG A 632 -10.87 20.91 29.30
CA ARG A 632 -10.54 21.40 30.64
C ARG A 632 -11.52 22.45 31.21
N ARG A 633 -12.62 22.67 30.52
CA ARG A 633 -13.63 23.65 30.97
C ARG A 633 -14.41 23.08 32.16
N MET A 634 -14.32 23.73 33.30
CA MET A 634 -14.92 23.26 34.57
C MET A 634 -16.43 23.09 34.51
N ASP A 635 -17.13 23.90 33.71
CA ASP A 635 -18.59 23.83 33.51
C ASP A 635 -19.05 22.48 32.90
N ASN A 636 -18.15 21.67 32.40
CA ASN A 636 -18.46 20.35 31.88
C ASN A 636 -18.58 19.28 32.98
N TYR A 637 -18.22 19.60 34.23
CA TYR A 637 -18.08 18.66 35.32
C TYR A 637 -18.82 19.14 36.59
N ASP A 638 -19.28 18.19 37.40
CA ASP A 638 -19.93 18.44 38.67
C ASP A 638 -18.92 18.52 39.82
N LEU A 639 -17.78 17.82 39.66
CA LEU A 639 -16.67 17.78 40.62
C LEU A 639 -15.33 17.83 39.88
N CYS A 640 -14.46 18.79 40.24
CA CYS A 640 -13.08 18.87 39.78
C CYS A 640 -12.16 18.64 40.96
N LEU A 641 -11.26 17.65 40.89
CA LEU A 641 -10.48 17.19 42.03
C LEU A 641 -8.97 17.15 41.71
N ASP A 642 -8.17 17.71 42.58
CA ASP A 642 -6.72 17.57 42.58
C ASP A 642 -6.31 16.25 43.24
N SER A 643 -5.70 15.37 42.46
CA SER A 643 -5.27 14.03 42.92
C SER A 643 -3.95 14.04 43.70
N SER A 644 -3.28 15.19 43.88
CA SER A 644 -2.08 15.30 44.69
C SER A 644 -2.31 14.97 46.17
N ILE A 645 -3.57 15.02 46.62
CA ILE A 645 -3.97 14.60 47.97
C ILE A 645 -3.86 13.10 48.26
N GLY A 646 -3.60 12.27 47.21
CA GLY A 646 -3.55 10.82 47.29
C GLY A 646 -4.75 10.14 46.69
N LYS A 647 -4.55 8.92 46.14
CA LYS A 647 -5.57 8.19 45.36
C LYS A 647 -6.77 7.79 46.21
N GLU A 648 -6.51 7.29 47.41
CA GLU A 648 -7.54 6.81 48.36
C GLU A 648 -8.37 7.99 48.89
N ALA A 649 -7.73 9.11 49.21
CA ALA A 649 -8.43 10.33 49.64
C ALA A 649 -9.31 10.90 48.51
N ALA A 650 -8.77 10.95 47.30
CA ALA A 650 -9.53 11.40 46.13
C ALA A 650 -10.74 10.50 45.82
N ALA A 651 -10.58 9.18 45.89
CA ALA A 651 -11.67 8.24 45.70
C ALA A 651 -12.76 8.42 46.76
N LYS A 652 -12.38 8.57 48.03
CA LYS A 652 -13.34 8.77 49.12
C LYS A 652 -14.12 10.09 48.94
N MET A 653 -13.47 11.18 48.52
CA MET A 653 -14.17 12.44 48.25
C MET A 653 -15.21 12.32 47.14
N ILE A 654 -14.90 11.53 46.07
CA ILE A 654 -15.86 11.28 45.02
C ILE A 654 -17.06 10.50 45.55
N VAL A 655 -16.84 9.44 46.34
CA VAL A 655 -17.89 8.64 46.95
C VAL A 655 -18.76 9.44 47.91
N ASP A 656 -18.15 10.28 48.76
CA ASP A 656 -18.87 11.15 49.68
C ASP A 656 -19.70 12.21 48.91
N TYR A 657 -19.17 12.76 47.82
CA TYR A 657 -19.93 13.64 46.94
C TYR A 657 -21.15 12.97 46.35
N ILE A 658 -21.01 11.72 45.85
CA ILE A 658 -22.11 10.93 45.29
C ILE A 658 -23.19 10.65 46.34
N LYS A 659 -22.83 10.35 47.60
CA LYS A 659 -23.78 10.14 48.71
C LYS A 659 -24.61 11.38 49.01
N VAL A 660 -23.98 12.55 48.97
CA VAL A 660 -24.67 13.83 49.17
C VAL A 660 -25.55 14.21 47.97
N HIS A 661 -25.08 13.94 46.77
CA HIS A 661 -25.80 14.26 45.53
C HIS A 661 -27.06 13.41 45.33
N ASN A 662 -27.07 12.19 45.91
CA ASN A 662 -28.22 11.27 45.83
C ASN A 662 -29.26 11.47 46.97
N GLN A 663 -29.01 12.35 47.94
CA GLN A 663 -29.95 12.79 48.95
C GLN A 663 -30.78 13.96 48.45
#